data_c5ef27f204160e5099721029c40e3000
#
_entry.id   c5ef27f204160e5099721029c40e3000
#
_cell.length_a   1.000
_cell.length_b   1.000
_cell.length_c   1.000
_cell.angle_alpha   90.00
_cell.angle_beta   90.00
_cell.angle_gamma   90.00
#
_symmetry.space_group_name_H-M   'P 1'
#
loop_
_entity.id
_entity.type
_entity.pdbx_description
1 polymer ?
#
loop_
_entity_poly.entity_id
_entity_poly.type
_entity_poly.pdbx_seq_one_letter_code
_entity_poly.pdbx_strand_id
1 'polypeptide(L)'
;MAPQASALSQTLESLTLSKIRELEKQRSSYEERKARILADAENHTDLYSRVQTILTGTKTILPNATRDVVVLNIERWLEQHCFDPSVTHEMLQEYETELRSRLDAHSRKLSLADLYSRLLTEWTNADGEEEGDVSEEDYMVVDERQKQRLQQLCDQFEQVVFSPLQTDSGEIHEFFDSFFPDDDKVEALNSLRSDIKSSSLEIFEEEAPFDHSTLTATIKGLLTEDILSEAKQEVLKDFLKNKVALTEIADVLNMRWADLEEWDWFAGEDGIPVLPRQQLNGKYRIWMDEDVLQLIFVQYIGTRLCNLLKMTLKDFIDSRKVWNWDAAPPMTEEDKARYSYYIGSAPVGYGPEATRRSDYIDEYFLSQLPLSLTTLADGGAPYDDDDDSEGDEEANGGWGPADAPVPAAHRQIKQRLLRKIATETLVQRVIYGEAAVVQSDLRWYATGLPHSTIFAVMSYIGFSEKWIGFFRKYLASPLNMDKSSEGRTPVGPQVRQRGVPMAHSSEKFIGELILFFMDLAVNRTTGLLLYRLHDDLWLCGEPEKCAQAWEGMNSFAKVTGLEFNLSKTGSVYLSDAVNPMIESRLPKGPVTFGFLALDPSGAWVIDQDQVDAHVKQLKNQLDKCDSVMAWIRTWNSCIGRFFKNTFGQPAMCFGQRHVDMILAAYKAMQDSLFGNGAGTVTQHLRKMIEARFGVSDIPDALFYYPEELGGLGLRNPAISPFLVRNSLEPSPLKYIADFQQKEMDQYLQLKKNFSELTQAAKTNRYTRFMSDEENRYISRHDRDTFMPFEEWSRFRWSHSSLFFKLYAKLQDVPDAKGIQTTNEVSNALRQVLPNINSLDDEERWIVHMYAPEVLKNYGGVSLVDKKYLPVGVMAMVKEKRVKWQMVL
;
A
#
# COMPACT_ATOMS: atom_id res chain seq x y z
N MET A 1 -32.75 20.18 12.98
CA MET A 1 -33.29 20.08 11.61
C MET A 1 -32.50 18.93 10.94
N ALA A 2 -33.16 17.83 10.67
CA ALA A 2 -32.53 16.70 9.96
C ALA A 2 -31.94 17.18 8.64
N PRO A 3 -30.72 16.77 8.23
CA PRO A 3 -30.19 17.06 6.93
C PRO A 3 -31.11 16.40 5.89
N GLN A 4 -31.79 17.22 5.09
CA GLN A 4 -32.55 16.71 3.96
C GLN A 4 -31.57 16.03 3.02
N ALA A 5 -31.76 14.72 2.76
CA ALA A 5 -31.10 14.01 1.68
C ALA A 5 -31.10 14.90 0.43
N SER A 6 -29.96 15.04 -0.24
CA SER A 6 -29.87 15.98 -1.36
C SER A 6 -30.96 15.65 -2.36
N ALA A 7 -31.58 16.66 -2.96
CA ALA A 7 -32.64 16.47 -3.97
C ALA A 7 -32.19 15.53 -5.12
N LEU A 8 -30.89 15.46 -5.37
CA LEU A 8 -30.27 14.54 -6.33
C LEU A 8 -30.35 13.09 -5.84
N SER A 9 -30.04 12.82 -4.56
CA SER A 9 -30.10 11.47 -3.96
C SER A 9 -31.53 10.90 -4.03
N GLN A 10 -32.52 11.67 -3.61
CA GLN A 10 -33.94 11.26 -3.68
C GLN A 10 -34.41 11.03 -5.13
N THR A 11 -33.91 11.85 -6.07
CA THR A 11 -34.25 11.66 -7.50
C THR A 11 -33.65 10.38 -8.06
N LEU A 12 -32.40 10.08 -7.74
CA LEU A 12 -31.71 8.86 -8.18
C LEU A 12 -32.33 7.60 -7.59
N GLU A 13 -32.74 7.64 -6.32
CA GLU A 13 -33.48 6.56 -5.66
C GLU A 13 -34.83 6.32 -6.35
N SER A 14 -35.60 7.37 -6.60
CA SER A 14 -36.88 7.29 -7.30
C SER A 14 -36.73 6.72 -8.72
N LEU A 15 -35.68 7.14 -9.46
CA LEU A 15 -35.36 6.60 -10.80
C LEU A 15 -34.99 5.11 -10.73
N THR A 16 -34.23 4.70 -9.69
CA THR A 16 -33.85 3.29 -9.48
C THR A 16 -35.06 2.41 -9.21
N LEU A 17 -35.93 2.84 -8.29
CA LEU A 17 -37.18 2.11 -8.00
C LEU A 17 -38.09 2.00 -9.25
N SER A 18 -38.15 3.06 -10.06
CA SER A 18 -38.90 3.03 -11.33
C SER A 18 -38.27 2.05 -12.33
N LYS A 19 -36.97 1.97 -12.41
CA LYS A 19 -36.23 1.03 -13.26
C LYS A 19 -36.46 -0.43 -12.81
N ILE A 20 -36.45 -0.69 -11.51
CA ILE A 20 -36.73 -2.03 -10.94
C ILE A 20 -38.14 -2.48 -11.30
N ARG A 21 -39.17 -1.64 -11.10
CA ARG A 21 -40.56 -1.96 -11.46
C ARG A 21 -40.71 -2.25 -12.95
N GLU A 22 -40.05 -1.50 -13.80
CA GLU A 22 -40.09 -1.74 -15.24
C GLU A 22 -39.39 -3.04 -15.63
N LEU A 23 -38.31 -3.42 -14.93
CA LEU A 23 -37.60 -4.68 -15.15
C LEU A 23 -38.48 -5.89 -14.75
N GLU A 24 -39.15 -5.83 -13.60
CA GLU A 24 -40.09 -6.87 -13.17
C GLU A 24 -41.21 -7.09 -14.19
N LYS A 25 -41.78 -6.00 -14.72
CA LYS A 25 -42.79 -6.02 -15.75
C LYS A 25 -42.28 -6.65 -17.07
N GLN A 26 -41.08 -6.27 -17.48
CA GLN A 26 -40.43 -6.84 -18.68
C GLN A 26 -40.16 -8.32 -18.51
N ARG A 27 -39.66 -8.74 -17.36
CA ARG A 27 -39.44 -10.15 -17.03
C ARG A 27 -40.70 -10.96 -17.09
N SER A 28 -41.77 -10.53 -16.42
CA SER A 28 -43.05 -11.21 -16.42
C SER A 28 -43.63 -11.31 -17.83
N SER A 29 -43.61 -10.21 -18.58
CA SER A 29 -44.08 -10.20 -19.99
C SER A 29 -43.28 -11.15 -20.89
N TYR A 30 -41.94 -11.21 -20.67
CA TYR A 30 -41.07 -12.10 -21.42
C TYR A 30 -41.38 -13.59 -21.15
N GLU A 31 -41.51 -13.98 -19.87
CA GLU A 31 -41.82 -15.36 -19.48
C GLU A 31 -43.18 -15.83 -19.98
N GLU A 32 -44.20 -14.94 -19.94
CA GLU A 32 -45.51 -15.25 -20.50
C GLU A 32 -45.45 -15.47 -22.00
N ARG A 33 -44.71 -14.62 -22.74
CA ARG A 33 -44.58 -14.77 -24.20
C ARG A 33 -43.78 -16.00 -24.54
N LYS A 34 -42.69 -16.31 -23.84
CA LYS A 34 -41.89 -17.50 -24.00
C LYS A 34 -42.72 -18.76 -23.78
N ALA A 35 -43.48 -18.82 -22.68
CA ALA A 35 -44.35 -19.95 -22.39
C ALA A 35 -45.38 -20.18 -23.49
N ARG A 36 -45.97 -19.11 -24.02
CA ARG A 36 -46.90 -19.16 -25.17
C ARG A 36 -46.23 -19.76 -26.40
N ILE A 37 -45.06 -19.25 -26.79
CA ILE A 37 -44.33 -19.73 -27.97
C ILE A 37 -44.01 -21.22 -27.85
N LEU A 38 -43.56 -21.68 -26.66
CA LEU A 38 -43.23 -23.07 -26.42
C LEU A 38 -44.45 -23.97 -26.43
N ALA A 39 -45.58 -23.51 -25.86
CA ALA A 39 -46.85 -24.24 -25.91
C ALA A 39 -47.40 -24.34 -27.35
N ASP A 40 -47.35 -23.24 -28.11
CA ASP A 40 -47.74 -23.23 -29.51
C ASP A 40 -46.86 -24.19 -30.34
N ALA A 41 -45.56 -24.26 -30.09
CA ALA A 41 -44.66 -25.20 -30.74
C ALA A 41 -44.99 -26.66 -30.40
N GLU A 42 -45.35 -26.98 -29.16
CA GLU A 42 -45.72 -28.32 -28.72
C GLU A 42 -47.01 -28.83 -29.34
N ASN A 43 -47.90 -27.94 -29.83
CA ASN A 43 -49.11 -28.34 -30.57
C ASN A 43 -48.79 -28.87 -31.96
N HIS A 44 -47.61 -28.69 -32.49
CA HIS A 44 -47.21 -29.27 -33.79
C HIS A 44 -46.57 -30.62 -33.62
N THR A 45 -47.05 -31.60 -34.37
CA THR A 45 -46.54 -32.98 -34.43
C THR A 45 -45.31 -33.09 -35.30
N ASP A 46 -45.16 -32.19 -36.28
CA ASP A 46 -44.01 -32.10 -37.20
C ASP A 46 -42.90 -31.26 -36.62
N LEU A 47 -41.66 -31.78 -36.63
CA LEU A 47 -40.49 -31.12 -36.08
C LEU A 47 -40.14 -29.84 -36.81
N TYR A 48 -40.27 -29.80 -38.14
CA TYR A 48 -40.01 -28.59 -38.93
C TYR A 48 -40.92 -27.44 -38.47
N SER A 49 -42.23 -27.68 -38.38
CA SER A 49 -43.20 -26.68 -37.94
C SER A 49 -42.96 -26.23 -36.50
N ARG A 50 -42.50 -27.12 -35.64
CA ARG A 50 -42.10 -26.80 -34.28
C ARG A 50 -40.93 -25.82 -34.27
N VAL A 51 -39.84 -26.14 -34.99
CA VAL A 51 -38.62 -25.31 -35.05
C VAL A 51 -38.94 -23.95 -35.67
N GLN A 52 -39.76 -23.93 -36.71
CA GLN A 52 -40.19 -22.68 -37.34
C GLN A 52 -41.02 -21.78 -36.43
N THR A 53 -41.91 -22.36 -35.63
CA THR A 53 -42.71 -21.65 -34.61
C THR A 53 -41.79 -21.02 -33.55
N ILE A 54 -40.86 -21.81 -33.04
CA ILE A 54 -39.88 -21.33 -32.05
C ILE A 54 -38.97 -20.24 -32.64
N LEU A 55 -38.49 -20.40 -33.88
CA LEU A 55 -37.68 -19.40 -34.58
C LEU A 55 -38.41 -18.07 -34.73
N THR A 56 -39.66 -18.13 -35.20
CA THR A 56 -40.48 -16.92 -35.40
C THR A 56 -40.74 -16.23 -34.05
N GLY A 57 -41.09 -17.03 -33.03
CA GLY A 57 -41.24 -16.52 -31.67
C GLY A 57 -39.97 -15.91 -31.13
N THR A 58 -38.82 -16.56 -31.30
CA THR A 58 -37.50 -16.07 -30.88
C THR A 58 -37.17 -14.71 -31.48
N LYS A 59 -37.45 -14.53 -32.79
CA LYS A 59 -37.25 -13.25 -33.48
C LYS A 59 -38.11 -12.12 -32.95
N THR A 60 -39.27 -12.42 -32.38
CA THR A 60 -40.21 -11.43 -31.84
C THR A 60 -39.89 -11.02 -30.41
N ILE A 61 -39.36 -11.90 -29.60
CA ILE A 61 -39.16 -11.64 -28.15
C ILE A 61 -37.71 -11.37 -27.71
N LEU A 62 -36.71 -11.91 -28.47
CA LEU A 62 -35.30 -11.69 -28.10
C LEU A 62 -34.82 -10.35 -28.62
N PRO A 63 -34.22 -9.52 -27.77
CA PRO A 63 -33.52 -8.33 -28.23
C PRO A 63 -32.32 -8.74 -29.10
N ASN A 64 -32.15 -8.13 -30.26
CA ASN A 64 -31.10 -8.42 -31.24
C ASN A 64 -31.17 -9.79 -31.95
N ALA A 65 -32.25 -10.55 -31.88
CA ALA A 65 -32.38 -11.81 -32.61
C ALA A 65 -32.13 -11.66 -34.13
N THR A 66 -32.47 -10.53 -34.72
CA THR A 66 -32.19 -10.18 -36.13
C THR A 66 -30.69 -9.94 -36.44
N ARG A 67 -29.83 -9.90 -35.46
CA ARG A 67 -28.37 -9.79 -35.57
C ARG A 67 -27.62 -11.02 -35.04
N ASP A 68 -28.34 -11.95 -34.41
CA ASP A 68 -27.76 -13.19 -33.93
C ASP A 68 -27.48 -14.14 -35.11
N VAL A 69 -26.21 -14.37 -35.39
CA VAL A 69 -25.75 -15.18 -36.54
C VAL A 69 -26.31 -16.59 -36.48
N VAL A 70 -26.49 -17.19 -35.31
CA VAL A 70 -27.06 -18.54 -35.17
C VAL A 70 -28.51 -18.56 -35.51
N VAL A 71 -29.32 -17.59 -35.04
CA VAL A 71 -30.71 -17.45 -35.36
C VAL A 71 -30.91 -17.22 -36.89
N LEU A 72 -30.06 -16.37 -37.50
CA LEU A 72 -30.07 -16.15 -38.93
C LEU A 72 -29.67 -17.40 -39.73
N ASN A 73 -28.68 -18.15 -39.31
CA ASN A 73 -28.29 -19.40 -39.96
C ASN A 73 -29.38 -20.47 -39.85
N ILE A 74 -29.99 -20.64 -38.69
CA ILE A 74 -31.11 -21.60 -38.51
C ILE A 74 -32.24 -21.24 -39.48
N GLU A 75 -32.57 -19.98 -39.65
CA GLU A 75 -33.55 -19.53 -40.65
C GLU A 75 -33.20 -20.01 -42.05
N ARG A 76 -31.96 -19.82 -42.49
CA ARG A 76 -31.49 -20.25 -43.81
C ARG A 76 -31.47 -21.76 -43.97
N TRP A 77 -31.10 -22.50 -42.96
CA TRP A 77 -31.12 -23.97 -42.97
C TRP A 77 -32.54 -24.51 -42.98
N LEU A 78 -33.50 -23.85 -42.34
CA LEU A 78 -34.92 -24.20 -42.46
C LEU A 78 -35.49 -23.95 -43.87
N GLU A 79 -35.09 -22.84 -44.49
CA GLU A 79 -35.39 -22.56 -45.88
C GLU A 79 -34.80 -23.67 -46.80
N GLN A 80 -33.58 -24.07 -46.59
CA GLN A 80 -32.92 -25.15 -47.31
C GLN A 80 -33.67 -26.48 -47.18
N HIS A 81 -34.08 -26.83 -45.95
CA HIS A 81 -34.82 -28.08 -45.67
C HIS A 81 -36.04 -28.26 -46.55
N CYS A 82 -36.70 -27.19 -46.99
CA CYS A 82 -37.87 -27.27 -47.89
C CYS A 82 -37.49 -27.80 -49.29
N PHE A 83 -36.23 -27.75 -49.69
CA PHE A 83 -35.76 -28.12 -51.03
C PHE A 83 -34.69 -29.18 -51.02
N ASP A 84 -34.07 -29.48 -49.89
CA ASP A 84 -32.90 -30.32 -49.80
C ASP A 84 -33.00 -31.25 -48.57
N PRO A 85 -33.04 -32.60 -48.80
CA PRO A 85 -33.15 -33.58 -47.72
C PRO A 85 -31.82 -33.72 -46.92
N SER A 86 -30.75 -33.03 -47.32
CA SER A 86 -29.49 -33.07 -46.57
C SER A 86 -29.57 -32.44 -45.17
N VAL A 87 -30.58 -31.60 -44.91
CA VAL A 87 -30.93 -31.14 -43.55
C VAL A 87 -31.71 -32.23 -42.86
N THR A 88 -31.01 -33.01 -42.05
CA THR A 88 -31.56 -34.19 -41.39
C THR A 88 -32.48 -33.88 -40.25
N HIS A 89 -33.28 -34.86 -39.81
CA HIS A 89 -34.12 -34.75 -38.63
C HIS A 89 -33.31 -34.48 -37.35
N GLU A 90 -32.11 -35.01 -37.23
CA GLU A 90 -31.17 -34.73 -36.13
C GLU A 90 -30.74 -33.28 -36.09
N MET A 91 -30.40 -32.70 -37.24
CA MET A 91 -30.10 -31.27 -37.35
C MET A 91 -31.26 -30.36 -36.92
N LEU A 92 -32.50 -30.75 -37.27
CA LEU A 92 -33.69 -29.99 -36.82
C LEU A 92 -33.87 -30.07 -35.29
N GLN A 93 -33.53 -31.21 -34.65
CA GLN A 93 -33.54 -31.33 -33.20
C GLN A 93 -32.46 -30.46 -32.54
N GLU A 94 -31.30 -30.41 -33.13
CA GLU A 94 -30.22 -29.50 -32.69
C GLU A 94 -30.67 -28.04 -32.78
N TYR A 95 -31.36 -27.62 -33.87
CA TYR A 95 -31.86 -26.23 -34.04
C TYR A 95 -32.96 -25.93 -33.01
N GLU A 96 -33.84 -26.85 -32.73
CA GLU A 96 -34.83 -26.68 -31.66
C GLU A 96 -34.15 -26.48 -30.30
N THR A 97 -33.21 -27.34 -29.98
CA THR A 97 -32.42 -27.26 -28.74
C THR A 97 -31.68 -25.92 -28.60
N GLU A 98 -31.05 -25.48 -29.68
CA GLU A 98 -30.29 -24.21 -29.69
C GLU A 98 -31.23 -22.99 -29.51
N LEU A 99 -32.39 -22.97 -30.21
CA LEU A 99 -33.36 -21.87 -30.04
C LEU A 99 -33.96 -21.84 -28.63
N ARG A 100 -34.25 -23.01 -28.03
CA ARG A 100 -34.71 -23.11 -26.65
C ARG A 100 -33.64 -22.62 -25.68
N SER A 101 -32.38 -23.02 -25.91
CA SER A 101 -31.25 -22.56 -25.12
C SER A 101 -31.08 -21.04 -25.14
N ARG A 102 -31.28 -20.39 -26.31
CA ARG A 102 -31.25 -18.92 -26.45
C ARG A 102 -32.38 -18.24 -25.66
N LEU A 103 -33.58 -18.77 -25.72
CA LEU A 103 -34.71 -18.28 -24.92
C LEU A 103 -34.42 -18.42 -23.41
N ASP A 104 -33.89 -19.56 -23.01
CA ASP A 104 -33.52 -19.82 -21.60
C ASP A 104 -32.37 -18.92 -21.12
N ALA A 105 -31.38 -18.69 -21.96
CA ALA A 105 -30.27 -17.77 -21.65
C ALA A 105 -30.78 -16.36 -21.33
N HIS A 106 -31.74 -15.85 -22.13
CA HIS A 106 -32.30 -14.52 -21.86
C HIS A 106 -33.18 -14.51 -20.58
N SER A 107 -33.97 -15.60 -20.31
CA SER A 107 -34.67 -15.78 -19.03
C SER A 107 -33.74 -15.67 -17.84
N ARG A 108 -32.60 -16.38 -17.91
CA ARG A 108 -31.60 -16.36 -16.83
C ARG A 108 -31.01 -14.96 -16.65
N LYS A 109 -30.68 -14.23 -17.74
CA LYS A 109 -30.22 -12.84 -17.65
C LYS A 109 -31.23 -11.92 -16.95
N LEU A 110 -32.49 -12.01 -17.27
CA LEU A 110 -33.55 -11.24 -16.65
C LEU A 110 -33.72 -11.59 -15.16
N SER A 111 -33.63 -12.89 -14.83
CA SER A 111 -33.69 -13.35 -13.44
C SER A 111 -32.54 -12.87 -12.59
N LEU A 112 -31.32 -12.87 -13.14
CA LEU A 112 -30.17 -12.30 -12.43
C LEU A 112 -30.26 -10.77 -12.32
N ALA A 113 -30.76 -10.08 -13.34
CA ALA A 113 -30.98 -8.62 -13.26
C ALA A 113 -32.01 -8.26 -12.18
N ASP A 114 -33.08 -9.03 -12.06
CA ASP A 114 -34.09 -8.89 -11.01
C ASP A 114 -33.49 -9.14 -9.59
N LEU A 115 -32.70 -10.20 -9.43
CA LEU A 115 -32.00 -10.47 -8.18
C LEU A 115 -31.02 -9.32 -7.83
N TYR A 116 -30.22 -8.88 -8.80
CA TYR A 116 -29.27 -7.77 -8.60
C TYR A 116 -29.98 -6.49 -8.16
N SER A 117 -31.11 -6.20 -8.77
CA SER A 117 -31.95 -5.04 -8.40
C SER A 117 -32.48 -5.13 -6.98
N ARG A 118 -32.93 -6.32 -6.54
CA ARG A 118 -33.41 -6.56 -5.15
C ARG A 118 -32.27 -6.44 -4.13
N LEU A 119 -31.08 -6.92 -4.47
CA LEU A 119 -29.87 -6.76 -3.61
C LEU A 119 -29.51 -5.28 -3.41
N LEU A 120 -29.59 -4.48 -4.46
CA LEU A 120 -29.37 -3.04 -4.36
C LEU A 120 -30.46 -2.31 -3.57
N THR A 121 -31.72 -2.71 -3.74
CA THR A 121 -32.84 -2.12 -2.97
C THR A 121 -32.73 -2.46 -1.49
N GLU A 122 -32.37 -3.71 -1.13
CA GLU A 122 -32.10 -4.09 0.25
C GLU A 122 -31.04 -3.16 0.86
N TRP A 123 -29.97 -2.93 0.13
CA TRP A 123 -28.88 -2.09 0.61
C TRP A 123 -29.26 -0.61 0.76
N THR A 124 -29.91 0.00 -0.23
CA THR A 124 -30.37 1.40 -0.14
C THR A 124 -31.39 1.62 0.97
N ASN A 125 -32.25 0.63 1.27
CA ASN A 125 -33.20 0.72 2.36
C ASN A 125 -32.52 0.60 3.74
N ALA A 126 -31.52 -0.27 3.87
CA ALA A 126 -30.73 -0.41 5.09
C ALA A 126 -29.94 0.89 5.38
N ASP A 127 -29.33 1.50 4.37
CA ASP A 127 -28.65 2.80 4.50
C ASP A 127 -29.63 3.97 4.78
N GLY A 128 -30.88 3.90 4.35
CA GLY A 128 -31.90 4.95 4.55
C GLY A 128 -32.50 4.99 5.95
N GLU A 129 -32.46 3.88 6.69
CA GLU A 129 -32.87 3.86 8.11
C GLU A 129 -31.80 4.45 9.03
N GLU A 130 -30.52 4.46 8.62
CA GLU A 130 -29.43 5.10 9.35
C GLU A 130 -29.36 6.63 9.12
N GLU A 131 -29.95 7.19 8.04
CA GLU A 131 -29.99 8.66 7.79
C GLU A 131 -31.06 9.40 8.60
N GLY A 132 -31.90 8.69 9.38
CA GLY A 132 -32.84 9.25 10.34
C GLY A 132 -32.13 9.56 11.65
N ASP A 133 -31.68 10.81 11.80
CA ASP A 133 -31.23 11.37 13.08
C ASP A 133 -29.95 10.70 13.66
N VAL A 134 -28.87 10.70 12.90
CA VAL A 134 -27.55 10.52 13.48
C VAL A 134 -27.22 11.83 14.22
N SER A 135 -27.82 11.97 15.39
CA SER A 135 -27.28 12.83 16.42
C SER A 135 -25.88 12.33 16.74
N GLU A 136 -25.00 13.19 17.22
CA GLU A 136 -23.69 12.82 17.78
C GLU A 136 -23.79 11.73 18.87
N GLU A 137 -24.97 11.23 19.18
CA GLU A 137 -25.35 10.21 20.18
C GLU A 137 -25.39 8.77 19.60
N ASP A 138 -25.44 8.57 18.28
CA ASP A 138 -25.34 7.25 17.65
C ASP A 138 -23.86 6.81 17.38
N TYR A 139 -22.94 7.27 18.21
CA TYR A 139 -21.80 6.43 18.49
C TYR A 139 -22.31 5.13 19.09
N MET A 140 -22.21 4.03 18.32
CA MET A 140 -22.57 2.67 18.74
C MET A 140 -22.42 2.49 20.24
N VAL A 141 -23.26 1.68 20.86
CA VAL A 141 -23.09 1.20 22.23
C VAL A 141 -21.68 0.62 22.34
N VAL A 142 -20.74 1.53 22.62
CA VAL A 142 -19.33 1.20 22.81
C VAL A 142 -19.31 0.31 24.03
N ASP A 143 -18.89 -0.95 23.86
CA ASP A 143 -18.74 -1.88 24.98
C ASP A 143 -18.01 -1.15 26.12
N GLU A 144 -18.41 -1.34 27.37
CA GLU A 144 -17.79 -0.69 28.55
C GLU A 144 -16.27 -0.84 28.54
N ARG A 145 -15.74 -1.92 27.97
CA ARG A 145 -14.30 -2.13 27.81
C ARG A 145 -13.67 -1.14 26.82
N GLN A 146 -14.37 -0.76 25.77
CA GLN A 146 -13.90 0.25 24.82
C GLN A 146 -13.91 1.64 25.42
N LYS A 147 -14.99 1.98 26.16
CA LYS A 147 -15.05 3.24 26.93
C LYS A 147 -13.88 3.35 27.90
N GLN A 148 -13.58 2.26 28.62
CA GLN A 148 -12.43 2.24 29.55
C GLN A 148 -11.08 2.39 28.81
N ARG A 149 -10.89 1.73 27.65
CA ARG A 149 -9.66 1.89 26.84
C ARG A 149 -9.52 3.30 26.28
N LEU A 150 -10.61 3.87 25.78
CA LEU A 150 -10.62 5.23 25.26
C LEU A 150 -10.30 6.23 26.37
N GLN A 151 -10.90 6.04 27.55
CA GLN A 151 -10.61 6.85 28.71
C GLN A 151 -9.13 6.74 29.12
N GLN A 152 -8.57 5.53 29.16
CA GLN A 152 -7.14 5.30 29.44
C GLN A 152 -6.24 5.99 28.42
N LEU A 153 -6.62 5.98 27.14
CA LEU A 153 -5.88 6.67 26.09
C LEU A 153 -5.90 8.18 26.26
N CYS A 154 -7.06 8.76 26.60
CA CYS A 154 -7.20 10.19 26.89
C CYS A 154 -6.37 10.56 28.13
N ASP A 155 -6.42 9.76 29.20
CA ASP A 155 -5.63 9.99 30.43
C ASP A 155 -4.13 9.95 30.17
N GLN A 156 -3.66 8.98 29.35
CA GLN A 156 -2.27 8.88 28.95
C GLN A 156 -1.83 10.06 28.06
N PHE A 157 -2.69 10.48 27.13
CA PHE A 157 -2.44 11.63 26.30
C PHE A 157 -2.30 12.91 27.13
N GLU A 158 -3.23 13.18 28.05
CA GLU A 158 -3.17 14.31 28.97
C GLU A 158 -1.88 14.30 29.81
N GLN A 159 -1.54 13.13 30.35
CA GLN A 159 -0.33 12.94 31.15
C GLN A 159 0.94 13.24 30.34
N VAL A 160 0.98 12.83 29.07
CA VAL A 160 2.13 13.05 28.20
C VAL A 160 2.19 14.51 27.75
N VAL A 161 1.10 15.05 27.20
CA VAL A 161 1.08 16.33 26.49
C VAL A 161 1.20 17.55 27.40
N PHE A 162 0.62 17.49 28.61
CA PHE A 162 0.65 18.62 29.56
C PHE A 162 1.78 18.51 30.58
N SER A 163 2.58 17.46 30.56
CA SER A 163 3.76 17.30 31.42
C SER A 163 5.02 17.73 30.67
N PRO A 164 5.71 18.81 31.05
CA PRO A 164 6.91 19.22 30.36
C PRO A 164 8.05 18.21 30.54
N LEU A 165 8.78 17.95 29.49
CA LEU A 165 10.04 17.21 29.50
C LEU A 165 11.14 18.12 28.93
N GLN A 166 12.16 18.39 29.74
CA GLN A 166 13.27 19.24 29.33
C GLN A 166 14.50 18.39 29.03
N THR A 167 15.16 18.70 27.94
CA THR A 167 16.43 18.11 27.51
C THR A 167 17.50 19.18 27.47
N ASP A 168 18.76 18.81 27.61
CA ASP A 168 19.85 19.76 27.55
C ASP A 168 20.30 20.00 26.09
N SER A 169 20.16 21.23 25.64
CA SER A 169 20.56 21.63 24.29
C SER A 169 22.06 21.46 24.05
N GLY A 170 22.89 21.68 25.10
CA GLY A 170 24.34 21.49 25.00
C GLY A 170 24.72 20.04 24.81
N GLU A 171 24.12 19.11 25.58
CA GLU A 171 24.35 17.66 25.42
C GLU A 171 23.90 17.19 24.03
N ILE A 172 22.77 17.68 23.51
CA ILE A 172 22.27 17.36 22.16
C ILE A 172 23.29 17.83 21.10
N HIS A 173 23.76 19.08 21.20
CA HIS A 173 24.70 19.62 20.23
C HIS A 173 26.05 18.89 20.29
N GLU A 174 26.58 18.61 21.49
CA GLU A 174 27.82 17.86 21.70
C GLU A 174 27.71 16.43 21.12
N PHE A 175 26.58 15.77 21.35
CA PHE A 175 26.33 14.45 20.76
C PHE A 175 26.32 14.49 19.23
N PHE A 176 25.68 15.50 18.60
CA PHE A 176 25.67 15.65 17.14
C PHE A 176 27.03 16.03 16.58
N ASP A 177 27.78 16.89 17.25
CA ASP A 177 29.15 17.29 16.82
C ASP A 177 30.07 16.07 16.76
N SER A 178 29.83 15.04 17.61
CA SER A 178 30.61 13.80 17.59
C SER A 178 30.57 13.05 16.24
N PHE A 179 29.57 13.31 15.40
CA PHE A 179 29.46 12.72 14.06
C PHE A 179 30.33 13.42 13.02
N PHE A 180 30.86 14.59 13.33
CA PHE A 180 31.64 15.45 12.43
C PHE A 180 33.06 15.70 12.97
N PRO A 181 33.91 14.66 13.16
CA PRO A 181 35.19 14.79 13.82
C PRO A 181 36.29 15.47 12.97
N ASP A 182 36.11 15.54 11.65
CA ASP A 182 37.12 16.02 10.68
C ASP A 182 36.68 17.34 10.05
N ASP A 183 37.66 18.17 9.66
CA ASP A 183 37.44 19.50 9.06
C ASP A 183 36.52 19.44 7.81
N ASP A 184 36.74 18.47 6.93
CA ASP A 184 35.91 18.26 5.73
C ASP A 184 34.42 18.00 6.06
N LYS A 185 34.15 17.28 7.15
CA LYS A 185 32.78 17.00 7.61
C LYS A 185 32.15 18.21 8.28
N VAL A 186 32.94 18.96 9.05
CA VAL A 186 32.49 20.25 9.63
C VAL A 186 32.16 21.25 8.54
N GLU A 187 32.96 21.31 7.46
CA GLU A 187 32.66 22.15 6.29
C GLU A 187 31.33 21.76 5.63
N ALA A 188 31.11 20.46 5.43
CA ALA A 188 29.84 19.96 4.88
C ALA A 188 28.62 20.31 5.76
N LEU A 189 28.77 20.18 7.10
CA LEU A 189 27.72 20.59 8.04
C LEU A 189 27.46 22.11 7.99
N ASN A 190 28.52 22.91 7.88
CA ASN A 190 28.37 24.37 7.79
C ASN A 190 27.73 24.79 6.45
N SER A 191 27.98 24.07 5.36
CA SER A 191 27.28 24.29 4.09
C SER A 191 25.79 23.97 4.27
N LEU A 192 25.44 22.79 4.84
CA LEU A 192 24.06 22.41 5.14
C LEU A 192 23.35 23.47 5.98
N ARG A 193 23.99 23.97 7.05
CA ARG A 193 23.45 25.04 7.91
C ARG A 193 23.17 26.32 7.14
N SER A 194 24.08 26.68 6.24
CA SER A 194 23.95 27.87 5.37
C SER A 194 22.78 27.71 4.40
N ASP A 195 22.67 26.55 3.76
CA ASP A 195 21.62 26.24 2.79
C ASP A 195 20.24 26.23 3.44
N ILE A 196 20.09 25.57 4.60
CA ILE A 196 18.85 25.58 5.37
C ILE A 196 18.47 26.98 5.82
N LYS A 197 19.46 27.76 6.31
CA LYS A 197 19.21 29.12 6.78
C LYS A 197 18.73 30.03 5.66
N SER A 198 19.43 30.01 4.51
CA SER A 198 19.08 30.88 3.38
C SER A 198 17.74 30.48 2.77
N SER A 199 17.53 29.21 2.44
CA SER A 199 16.31 28.77 1.79
C SER A 199 15.08 28.84 2.71
N SER A 200 15.25 28.60 4.02
CA SER A 200 14.14 28.76 4.94
C SER A 200 13.76 30.24 5.15
N LEU A 201 14.74 31.15 5.13
CA LEU A 201 14.44 32.58 5.19
C LEU A 201 13.76 33.08 3.91
N GLU A 202 14.16 32.60 2.73
CA GLU A 202 13.46 32.89 1.47
C GLU A 202 11.99 32.48 1.52
N ILE A 203 11.68 31.32 2.11
CA ILE A 203 10.29 30.90 2.34
C ILE A 203 9.57 31.84 3.31
N PHE A 204 10.21 32.24 4.42
CA PHE A 204 9.60 33.09 5.43
C PHE A 204 9.28 34.48 4.91
N GLU A 205 10.13 35.02 4.03
CA GLU A 205 10.07 36.38 3.48
C GLU A 205 9.35 36.43 2.12
N GLU A 206 8.79 35.33 1.65
CA GLU A 206 8.01 35.26 0.40
C GLU A 206 6.79 36.19 0.48
N GLU A 207 6.58 37.02 -0.53
CA GLU A 207 5.41 37.91 -0.61
C GLU A 207 4.20 37.16 -1.18
N ALA A 208 3.06 37.17 -0.46
CA ALA A 208 1.78 36.64 -0.88
C ALA A 208 1.81 35.21 -1.53
N PRO A 209 2.25 34.17 -0.81
CA PRO A 209 2.47 32.85 -1.37
C PRO A 209 1.20 32.08 -1.73
N PHE A 210 0.03 32.52 -1.24
CA PHE A 210 -1.24 31.88 -1.53
C PHE A 210 -1.87 32.44 -2.79
N ASP A 211 -1.79 31.68 -3.86
CA ASP A 211 -2.54 31.87 -5.08
C ASP A 211 -3.60 30.75 -5.25
N HIS A 212 -4.38 30.81 -6.32
CA HIS A 212 -5.42 29.83 -6.60
C HIS A 212 -4.84 28.40 -6.78
N SER A 213 -3.66 28.26 -7.39
CA SER A 213 -3.03 26.98 -7.65
C SER A 213 -2.47 26.35 -6.37
N THR A 214 -1.80 27.15 -5.56
CA THR A 214 -1.25 26.78 -4.25
C THR A 214 -2.36 26.33 -3.30
N LEU A 215 -3.46 27.08 -3.20
CA LEU A 215 -4.61 26.69 -2.40
C LEU A 215 -5.25 25.41 -2.87
N THR A 216 -5.47 25.27 -4.18
CA THR A 216 -6.04 24.06 -4.74
C THR A 216 -5.18 22.83 -4.42
N ALA A 217 -3.87 22.93 -4.58
CA ALA A 217 -2.94 21.85 -4.25
C ALA A 217 -2.94 21.51 -2.74
N THR A 218 -2.90 22.54 -1.88
CA THR A 218 -2.92 22.36 -0.42
C THR A 218 -4.22 21.70 0.06
N ILE A 219 -5.37 22.18 -0.43
CA ILE A 219 -6.68 21.61 -0.08
C ILE A 219 -6.82 20.18 -0.57
N LYS A 220 -6.39 19.87 -1.81
CA LYS A 220 -6.37 18.49 -2.30
C LYS A 220 -5.48 17.60 -1.44
N GLY A 221 -4.29 18.07 -1.06
CA GLY A 221 -3.40 17.34 -0.16
C GLY A 221 -4.07 17.01 1.18
N LEU A 222 -4.78 17.96 1.79
CA LEU A 222 -5.56 17.73 3.02
C LEU A 222 -6.67 16.67 2.83
N LEU A 223 -7.34 16.68 1.69
CA LEU A 223 -8.40 15.72 1.39
C LEU A 223 -7.88 14.31 1.14
N THR A 224 -6.63 14.14 0.70
CA THR A 224 -6.02 12.83 0.48
C THR A 224 -5.53 12.18 1.77
N GLU A 225 -5.23 12.94 2.81
CA GLU A 225 -4.69 12.42 4.07
C GLU A 225 -5.74 11.80 5.02
N ASP A 226 -7.02 11.84 4.71
CA ASP A 226 -8.19 11.25 5.45
C ASP A 226 -8.24 11.53 6.98
N ILE A 227 -7.64 12.63 7.39
CA ILE A 227 -7.51 13.04 8.79
C ILE A 227 -8.63 13.98 9.26
N LEU A 228 -9.47 14.43 8.33
CA LEU A 228 -10.50 15.43 8.58
C LEU A 228 -11.86 14.79 8.86
N SER A 229 -12.68 15.48 9.67
CA SER A 229 -14.08 15.14 9.79
C SER A 229 -14.81 15.32 8.47
N GLU A 230 -15.86 14.53 8.22
CA GLU A 230 -16.65 14.61 6.98
C GLU A 230 -17.15 16.02 6.71
N ALA A 231 -17.62 16.71 7.75
CA ALA A 231 -18.07 18.12 7.64
C ALA A 231 -16.97 19.04 7.11
N LYS A 232 -15.72 18.89 7.58
CA LYS A 232 -14.58 19.68 7.07
C LYS A 232 -14.16 19.27 5.67
N GLN A 233 -14.22 17.98 5.34
CA GLN A 233 -13.97 17.51 3.98
C GLN A 233 -14.97 18.09 2.98
N GLU A 234 -16.26 18.16 3.34
CA GLU A 234 -17.30 18.79 2.50
C GLU A 234 -17.03 20.27 2.30
N VAL A 235 -16.73 21.00 3.37
CA VAL A 235 -16.36 22.43 3.28
C VAL A 235 -15.18 22.65 2.33
N LEU A 236 -14.13 21.84 2.44
CA LEU A 236 -12.96 21.94 1.57
C LEU A 236 -13.30 21.59 0.10
N LYS A 237 -14.12 20.57 -0.13
CA LYS A 237 -14.62 20.22 -1.48
C LYS A 237 -15.46 21.36 -2.09
N ASP A 238 -16.26 22.07 -1.28
CA ASP A 238 -17.04 23.21 -1.74
C ASP A 238 -16.17 24.43 -2.02
N PHE A 239 -15.10 24.66 -1.27
CA PHE A 239 -14.10 25.69 -1.59
C PHE A 239 -13.48 25.43 -2.97
N LEU A 240 -13.12 24.19 -3.30
CA LEU A 240 -12.55 23.85 -4.61
C LEU A 240 -13.50 24.13 -5.79
N LYS A 241 -14.81 24.09 -5.57
CA LYS A 241 -15.82 24.38 -6.60
C LYS A 241 -16.07 25.88 -6.80
N ASN A 242 -15.66 26.74 -5.84
CA ASN A 242 -15.98 28.16 -5.82
C ASN A 242 -14.74 29.04 -5.92
N LYS A 243 -14.47 29.58 -7.12
CA LYS A 243 -13.30 30.45 -7.36
C LYS A 243 -13.30 31.72 -6.53
N VAL A 244 -14.48 32.30 -6.23
CA VAL A 244 -14.57 33.51 -5.40
C VAL A 244 -14.16 33.21 -3.97
N ALA A 245 -14.64 32.09 -3.42
CA ALA A 245 -14.25 31.66 -2.08
C ALA A 245 -12.73 31.41 -2.01
N LEU A 246 -12.13 30.75 -3.01
CA LEU A 246 -10.68 30.53 -3.05
C LEU A 246 -9.91 31.85 -3.11
N THR A 247 -10.39 32.87 -3.83
CA THR A 247 -9.74 34.19 -3.86
C THR A 247 -9.78 34.85 -2.50
N GLU A 248 -10.94 34.89 -1.83
CA GLU A 248 -11.09 35.47 -0.49
C GLU A 248 -10.25 34.73 0.56
N ILE A 249 -10.16 33.39 0.46
CA ILE A 249 -9.29 32.58 1.33
C ILE A 249 -7.82 32.94 1.08
N ALA A 250 -7.39 33.07 -0.18
CA ALA A 250 -6.03 33.47 -0.53
C ALA A 250 -5.68 34.83 0.10
N ASP A 251 -6.57 35.81 -0.02
CA ASP A 251 -6.36 37.15 0.54
C ASP A 251 -6.21 37.11 2.07
N VAL A 252 -7.08 36.38 2.76
CA VAL A 252 -7.00 36.22 4.22
C VAL A 252 -5.72 35.51 4.64
N LEU A 253 -5.32 34.45 3.95
CA LEU A 253 -4.11 33.72 4.30
C LEU A 253 -2.84 34.51 3.96
N ASN A 254 -2.83 35.29 2.88
CA ASN A 254 -1.73 36.21 2.57
C ASN A 254 -1.59 37.33 3.61
N MET A 255 -2.70 37.86 4.13
CA MET A 255 -2.65 38.81 5.25
C MET A 255 -2.06 38.18 6.52
N ARG A 256 -2.44 36.93 6.84
CA ARG A 256 -1.81 36.18 7.96
C ARG A 256 -0.33 35.90 7.71
N TRP A 257 0.06 35.64 6.47
CA TRP A 257 1.45 35.40 6.08
C TRP A 257 2.32 36.66 6.23
N ALA A 258 1.79 37.79 5.84
CA ALA A 258 2.51 39.08 5.98
C ALA A 258 2.85 39.44 7.43
N ASP A 259 2.11 38.87 8.40
CA ASP A 259 2.34 39.03 9.83
C ASP A 259 2.68 37.73 10.54
N LEU A 260 3.50 36.88 9.88
CA LEU A 260 3.82 35.55 10.34
C LEU A 260 4.55 35.53 11.70
N GLU A 261 5.32 36.58 12.01
CA GLU A 261 5.99 36.74 13.33
C GLU A 261 4.99 36.86 14.47
N GLU A 262 3.80 37.46 14.22
CA GLU A 262 2.72 37.63 15.21
C GLU A 262 1.62 36.55 15.12
N TRP A 263 1.82 35.53 14.28
CA TRP A 263 0.87 34.45 14.13
C TRP A 263 0.57 33.76 15.46
N ASP A 264 -0.70 33.40 15.66
CA ASP A 264 -1.18 32.64 16.81
C ASP A 264 -2.28 31.65 16.37
N TRP A 265 -2.65 30.69 17.21
CA TRP A 265 -3.70 29.71 16.94
C TRP A 265 -5.11 30.31 16.80
N PHE A 266 -5.34 31.52 17.27
CA PHE A 266 -6.66 32.17 17.27
C PHE A 266 -7.76 31.31 17.89
N ALA A 267 -7.43 30.57 18.95
CA ALA A 267 -8.29 29.53 19.54
C ALA A 267 -9.40 30.10 20.46
N GLY A 268 -9.44 31.42 20.71
CA GLY A 268 -10.38 32.05 21.61
C GLY A 268 -10.18 31.64 23.08
N GLU A 269 -11.17 31.93 23.91
CA GLU A 269 -11.15 31.58 25.35
C GLU A 269 -11.40 30.09 25.58
N ASP A 270 -12.09 29.41 24.65
CA ASP A 270 -12.44 27.98 24.75
C ASP A 270 -11.31 27.03 24.35
N GLY A 271 -10.25 27.52 23.71
CA GLY A 271 -9.15 26.70 23.19
C GLY A 271 -9.56 25.82 22.01
N ILE A 272 -8.64 24.96 21.52
CA ILE A 272 -8.86 24.05 20.40
C ILE A 272 -9.44 22.74 20.92
N PRO A 273 -10.64 22.31 20.49
CA PRO A 273 -11.20 21.03 20.88
C PRO A 273 -10.28 19.86 20.47
N VAL A 274 -10.16 18.88 21.34
CA VAL A 274 -9.43 17.66 21.10
C VAL A 274 -10.40 16.50 21.17
N LEU A 275 -10.44 15.71 20.09
CA LEU A 275 -11.40 14.63 19.94
C LEU A 275 -10.69 13.29 19.63
N PRO A 276 -11.07 12.21 20.32
CA PRO A 276 -10.61 10.88 19.92
C PRO A 276 -11.33 10.46 18.64
N ARG A 277 -10.57 10.09 17.63
CA ARG A 277 -11.10 9.55 16.37
C ARG A 277 -10.57 8.15 16.13
N GLN A 278 -11.43 7.27 15.67
CA GLN A 278 -11.04 5.95 15.26
C GLN A 278 -10.51 5.99 13.82
N GLN A 279 -9.33 5.42 13.62
CA GLN A 279 -8.74 5.26 12.30
C GLN A 279 -9.34 4.03 11.58
N LEU A 280 -9.07 3.91 10.28
CA LEU A 280 -9.51 2.76 9.47
C LEU A 280 -9.03 1.40 10.02
N ASN A 281 -7.89 1.36 10.71
CA ASN A 281 -7.34 0.17 11.37
C ASN A 281 -7.97 -0.11 12.76
N GLY A 282 -8.98 0.68 13.15
CA GLY A 282 -9.67 0.53 14.42
C GLY A 282 -8.94 1.10 15.63
N LYS A 283 -7.73 1.60 15.49
CA LYS A 283 -7.02 2.29 16.57
C LYS A 283 -7.58 3.68 16.77
N TYR A 284 -7.66 4.12 18.03
CA TYR A 284 -8.03 5.50 18.35
C TYR A 284 -6.80 6.38 18.39
N ARG A 285 -6.88 7.54 17.75
CA ARG A 285 -5.93 8.64 17.91
C ARG A 285 -6.64 9.87 18.41
N ILE A 286 -5.92 10.73 19.08
CA ILE A 286 -6.44 11.96 19.67
C ILE A 286 -6.02 13.13 18.77
N TRP A 287 -7.02 13.77 18.15
CA TRP A 287 -6.84 14.80 17.15
C TRP A 287 -7.23 16.16 17.65
N MET A 288 -6.51 17.21 17.22
CA MET A 288 -6.95 18.58 17.33
C MET A 288 -8.05 18.87 16.29
N ASP A 289 -9.05 19.66 16.67
CA ASP A 289 -10.15 20.05 15.78
C ASP A 289 -10.10 21.56 15.49
N GLU A 290 -8.98 22.01 14.90
CA GLU A 290 -8.70 23.40 14.55
C GLU A 290 -9.57 23.92 13.41
N ASP A 291 -9.64 25.26 13.30
CA ASP A 291 -10.34 25.94 12.21
C ASP A 291 -9.78 25.59 10.82
N VAL A 292 -10.65 25.54 9.81
CA VAL A 292 -10.28 25.14 8.44
C VAL A 292 -9.22 26.06 7.81
N LEU A 293 -9.25 27.37 8.09
CA LEU A 293 -8.23 28.30 7.56
C LEU A 293 -6.89 28.11 8.26
N GLN A 294 -6.88 27.79 9.55
CA GLN A 294 -5.66 27.41 10.25
C GLN A 294 -5.08 26.11 9.72
N LEU A 295 -5.95 25.14 9.48
CA LEU A 295 -5.56 23.86 8.90
C LEU A 295 -4.85 24.06 7.55
N ILE A 296 -5.44 24.82 6.62
CA ILE A 296 -4.82 25.10 5.31
C ILE A 296 -3.49 25.84 5.49
N PHE A 297 -3.43 26.82 6.37
CA PHE A 297 -2.25 27.64 6.63
C PHE A 297 -1.07 26.81 7.14
N VAL A 298 -1.31 26.02 8.18
CA VAL A 298 -0.28 25.16 8.80
C VAL A 298 0.15 24.04 7.87
N GLN A 299 -0.78 23.45 7.10
CA GLN A 299 -0.45 22.43 6.10
C GLN A 299 0.47 22.99 5.01
N TYR A 300 0.21 24.19 4.51
CA TYR A 300 1.08 24.85 3.53
C TYR A 300 2.50 25.04 4.07
N ILE A 301 2.64 25.61 5.27
CA ILE A 301 3.95 25.82 5.93
C ILE A 301 4.69 24.49 6.06
N GLY A 302 4.01 23.48 6.62
CA GLY A 302 4.61 22.17 6.82
C GLY A 302 5.09 21.55 5.52
N THR A 303 4.29 21.60 4.46
CA THR A 303 4.65 21.02 3.16
C THR A 303 5.85 21.75 2.52
N ARG A 304 5.92 23.08 2.60
CA ARG A 304 7.08 23.87 2.10
C ARG A 304 8.37 23.50 2.84
N LEU A 305 8.31 23.36 4.16
CA LEU A 305 9.46 22.98 4.98
C LEU A 305 9.83 21.50 4.80
N CYS A 306 8.87 20.59 4.60
CA CYS A 306 9.12 19.20 4.23
C CYS A 306 9.93 19.11 2.92
N ASN A 307 9.51 19.86 1.90
CA ASN A 307 10.20 19.87 0.61
C ASN A 307 11.65 20.40 0.77
N LEU A 308 11.83 21.54 1.45
CA LEU A 308 13.14 22.08 1.74
C LEU A 308 14.05 21.03 2.43
N LEU A 309 13.54 20.43 3.51
CA LEU A 309 14.29 19.44 4.29
C LEU A 309 14.66 18.23 3.44
N LYS A 310 13.72 17.70 2.68
CA LYS A 310 13.94 16.51 1.84
C LYS A 310 15.02 16.74 0.78
N MET A 311 14.95 17.87 0.07
CA MET A 311 15.93 18.24 -0.95
C MET A 311 17.32 18.41 -0.34
N THR A 312 17.43 19.24 0.68
CA THR A 312 18.71 19.59 1.29
C THR A 312 19.39 18.39 1.95
N LEU A 313 18.62 17.55 2.67
CA LEU A 313 19.18 16.36 3.33
C LEU A 313 19.51 15.23 2.36
N LYS A 314 18.77 15.05 1.26
CA LYS A 314 19.15 14.10 0.20
C LYS A 314 20.50 14.46 -0.41
N ASP A 315 20.71 15.72 -0.75
CA ASP A 315 21.98 16.21 -1.28
C ASP A 315 23.12 16.05 -0.26
N PHE A 316 22.84 16.29 1.01
CA PHE A 316 23.80 16.14 2.09
C PHE A 316 24.27 14.69 2.27
N ILE A 317 23.33 13.71 2.30
CA ILE A 317 23.71 12.30 2.47
C ILE A 317 24.30 11.69 1.20
N ASP A 318 24.03 12.23 0.02
CA ASP A 318 24.64 11.75 -1.22
C ASP A 318 26.15 12.00 -1.25
N SER A 319 26.63 12.95 -0.45
CA SER A 319 28.07 13.20 -0.27
C SER A 319 28.75 12.05 0.46
N ARG A 320 29.77 11.43 -0.16
CA ARG A 320 30.61 10.41 0.48
C ARG A 320 31.47 10.95 1.64
N LYS A 321 31.59 12.26 1.78
CA LYS A 321 32.27 12.88 2.92
C LYS A 321 31.50 12.73 4.22
N VAL A 322 30.16 12.72 4.14
CA VAL A 322 29.28 12.67 5.29
C VAL A 322 28.76 11.28 5.56
N TRP A 323 28.26 10.60 4.54
CA TRP A 323 27.57 9.33 4.65
C TRP A 323 28.49 8.16 4.27
N ASN A 324 28.48 7.11 5.06
CA ASN A 324 29.23 5.90 4.78
C ASN A 324 28.38 4.98 3.90
N TRP A 325 28.63 5.02 2.58
CA TRP A 325 27.90 4.21 1.60
C TRP A 325 28.52 2.82 1.38
N ASP A 326 29.80 2.68 1.66
CA ASP A 326 30.58 1.52 1.27
C ASP A 326 30.29 0.34 2.22
N ALA A 327 29.68 -0.72 1.70
CA ALA A 327 29.46 -1.98 2.42
C ALA A 327 30.77 -2.71 2.71
N ALA A 328 31.83 -2.41 1.92
CA ALA A 328 33.21 -2.86 2.11
C ALA A 328 34.17 -1.67 2.00
N PRO A 329 35.36 -1.75 2.60
CA PRO A 329 36.37 -0.71 2.43
C PRO A 329 36.63 -0.44 0.96
N PRO A 330 36.89 0.82 0.58
CA PRO A 330 37.27 1.15 -0.80
C PRO A 330 38.54 0.41 -1.21
N MET A 331 38.61 0.04 -2.50
CA MET A 331 39.77 -0.67 -3.06
C MET A 331 41.00 0.20 -3.00
N THR A 332 42.02 -0.25 -2.29
CA THR A 332 43.31 0.44 -2.18
C THR A 332 44.13 0.33 -3.47
N GLU A 333 45.18 1.14 -3.61
CA GLU A 333 46.11 1.02 -4.73
C GLU A 333 46.84 -0.36 -4.73
N GLU A 334 47.09 -0.91 -3.53
CA GLU A 334 47.58 -2.28 -3.38
C GLU A 334 46.60 -3.29 -3.95
N ASP A 335 45.29 -3.23 -3.59
CA ASP A 335 44.29 -4.13 -4.13
C ASP A 335 44.20 -4.03 -5.65
N LYS A 336 44.17 -2.82 -6.21
CA LYS A 336 44.18 -2.60 -7.68
C LYS A 336 45.39 -3.20 -8.36
N ALA A 337 46.58 -3.02 -7.79
CA ALA A 337 47.83 -3.56 -8.31
C ALA A 337 47.82 -5.11 -8.26
N ARG A 338 47.35 -5.71 -7.16
CA ARG A 338 47.23 -7.16 -7.00
C ARG A 338 46.27 -7.75 -8.00
N TYR A 339 45.06 -7.17 -8.15
CA TYR A 339 44.10 -7.60 -9.17
C TYR A 339 44.66 -7.49 -10.60
N SER A 340 45.30 -6.39 -10.91
CA SER A 340 45.92 -6.14 -12.21
C SER A 340 47.01 -7.19 -12.51
N TYR A 341 47.77 -7.59 -11.51
CA TYR A 341 48.78 -8.63 -11.67
C TYR A 341 48.17 -10.00 -11.94
N TYR A 342 47.27 -10.45 -11.09
CA TYR A 342 46.71 -11.81 -11.16
C TYR A 342 45.71 -11.98 -12.32
N ILE A 343 44.85 -10.98 -12.53
CA ILE A 343 43.73 -11.06 -13.48
C ILE A 343 44.07 -10.31 -14.80
N GLY A 344 44.92 -9.31 -14.75
CA GLY A 344 45.30 -8.47 -15.88
C GLY A 344 44.68 -7.08 -15.91
N SER A 345 43.71 -6.82 -15.04
CA SER A 345 43.05 -5.53 -14.84
C SER A 345 42.45 -5.44 -13.44
N ALA A 346 42.34 -4.25 -12.91
CA ALA A 346 41.50 -4.01 -11.74
C ALA A 346 40.04 -4.39 -12.07
N PRO A 347 39.22 -4.79 -11.07
CA PRO A 347 37.82 -5.05 -11.29
C PRO A 347 37.13 -3.83 -11.88
N VAL A 348 36.43 -4.03 -13.00
CA VAL A 348 35.65 -2.99 -13.67
C VAL A 348 34.25 -3.51 -13.76
N GLY A 349 33.32 -2.84 -13.11
CA GLY A 349 31.92 -3.25 -13.08
C GLY A 349 31.24 -2.58 -11.90
N TYR A 350 29.95 -2.82 -11.78
CA TYR A 350 29.17 -2.36 -10.65
C TYR A 350 28.48 -3.55 -9.98
N GLY A 351 28.54 -3.53 -8.67
CA GLY A 351 27.84 -4.47 -7.82
C GLY A 351 26.53 -3.88 -7.29
N PRO A 352 25.89 -4.57 -6.32
CA PRO A 352 24.61 -4.13 -5.75
C PRO A 352 24.66 -2.81 -4.97
N GLU A 353 25.84 -2.37 -4.56
CA GLU A 353 26.01 -1.19 -3.71
C GLU A 353 25.45 0.10 -4.32
N ALA A 354 25.66 0.30 -5.63
CA ALA A 354 25.12 1.47 -6.33
C ALA A 354 23.57 1.49 -6.30
N THR A 355 22.94 0.32 -6.54
CA THR A 355 21.48 0.17 -6.45
C THR A 355 21.00 0.33 -5.01
N ARG A 356 21.70 -0.27 -4.04
CA ARG A 356 21.39 -0.15 -2.63
C ARG A 356 21.38 1.32 -2.17
N ARG A 357 22.37 2.09 -2.63
CA ARG A 357 22.46 3.54 -2.39
C ARG A 357 21.29 4.30 -3.04
N SER A 358 21.07 4.09 -4.33
CA SER A 358 19.98 4.74 -5.07
C SER A 358 18.61 4.41 -4.43
N ASP A 359 18.32 3.13 -4.17
CA ASP A 359 17.08 2.71 -3.51
C ASP A 359 16.90 3.38 -2.14
N TYR A 360 17.98 3.47 -1.34
CA TYR A 360 17.88 4.10 -0.03
C TYR A 360 17.56 5.60 -0.13
N ILE A 361 18.27 6.33 -0.98
CA ILE A 361 18.08 7.78 -1.17
C ILE A 361 16.71 8.09 -1.75
N ASP A 362 16.27 7.30 -2.75
CA ASP A 362 15.08 7.64 -3.52
C ASP A 362 13.80 7.09 -2.92
N GLU A 363 13.86 5.93 -2.24
CA GLU A 363 12.67 5.23 -1.79
C GLU A 363 12.48 5.26 -0.26
N TYR A 364 13.54 5.12 0.54
CA TYR A 364 13.42 4.93 1.99
C TYR A 364 13.77 6.17 2.80
N PHE A 365 14.83 6.89 2.42
CA PHE A 365 15.26 8.07 3.16
C PHE A 365 14.25 9.21 3.06
N LEU A 366 13.74 9.66 4.20
CA LEU A 366 12.69 10.68 4.28
C LEU A 366 11.48 10.37 3.39
N SER A 367 11.09 9.09 3.30
CA SER A 367 10.01 8.63 2.42
C SER A 367 8.67 9.29 2.73
N GLN A 368 8.43 9.64 4.00
CA GLN A 368 7.19 10.25 4.48
C GLN A 368 7.06 11.74 4.15
N LEU A 369 8.15 12.39 3.73
CA LEU A 369 8.10 13.80 3.33
C LEU A 369 7.63 13.96 1.87
N PRO A 370 6.61 14.79 1.59
CA PRO A 370 6.21 15.12 0.23
C PRO A 370 7.31 15.86 -0.52
N LEU A 371 7.40 15.64 -1.84
CA LEU A 371 8.35 16.33 -2.71
C LEU A 371 7.86 17.72 -3.14
N SER A 372 6.54 17.96 -3.15
CA SER A 372 5.94 19.24 -3.53
C SER A 372 4.48 19.29 -3.08
N LEU A 373 3.86 20.46 -3.17
CA LEU A 373 2.42 20.62 -2.97
C LEU A 373 1.59 19.78 -3.96
N THR A 374 2.04 19.68 -5.23
CA THR A 374 1.37 18.88 -6.26
C THR A 374 1.48 17.40 -5.98
N THR A 375 2.65 16.90 -5.56
CA THR A 375 2.83 15.49 -5.17
C THR A 375 1.92 15.09 -4.01
N LEU A 376 1.71 15.99 -3.04
CA LEU A 376 0.77 15.78 -1.95
C LEU A 376 -0.68 15.74 -2.46
N ALA A 377 -1.03 16.62 -3.38
CA ALA A 377 -2.36 16.70 -3.99
C ALA A 377 -2.70 15.47 -4.86
N ASP A 378 -1.67 14.82 -5.42
CA ASP A 378 -1.79 13.63 -6.30
C ASP A 378 -1.74 12.31 -5.51
N GLY A 379 -1.89 12.34 -4.18
CA GLY A 379 -1.86 11.16 -3.32
C GLY A 379 -0.46 10.80 -2.83
N GLY A 380 0.32 11.81 -2.45
CA GLY A 380 1.60 11.62 -1.76
C GLY A 380 1.41 10.83 -0.45
N ALA A 381 2.49 10.18 0.01
CA ALA A 381 2.50 9.21 1.09
C ALA A 381 1.52 9.55 2.24
N PRO A 382 0.47 8.76 2.44
CA PRO A 382 -0.44 8.95 3.56
C PRO A 382 0.28 8.64 4.87
N TYR A 383 -0.13 9.32 5.92
CA TYR A 383 0.43 9.20 7.26
C TYR A 383 0.12 7.86 7.94
N ASP A 384 -0.81 7.07 7.39
CA ASP A 384 -1.30 5.86 8.04
C ASP A 384 -0.37 4.66 7.88
N ASP A 385 -0.09 4.00 9.02
CA ASP A 385 0.50 2.66 9.10
C ASP A 385 -0.25 1.60 8.28
N ASP A 386 -1.51 1.88 7.94
CA ASP A 386 -2.37 1.09 7.09
C ASP A 386 -2.68 1.89 5.81
N ASP A 387 -1.68 2.05 4.93
CA ASP A 387 -1.86 2.60 3.58
C ASP A 387 -2.64 1.63 2.69
N ASP A 388 -3.88 1.39 3.07
CA ASP A 388 -4.86 0.62 2.34
C ASP A 388 -5.77 1.49 1.47
N SER A 389 -5.51 2.79 1.39
CA SER A 389 -6.19 3.65 0.44
C SER A 389 -5.63 3.43 -0.97
N GLU A 390 -5.89 2.26 -1.55
CA GLU A 390 -6.05 2.20 -2.99
C GLU A 390 -7.26 3.08 -3.28
N GLY A 391 -7.01 4.35 -3.51
CA GLY A 391 -7.99 5.19 -4.17
C GLY A 391 -8.35 4.47 -5.46
N ASP A 392 -9.60 4.11 -5.61
CA ASP A 392 -10.12 3.57 -6.86
C ASP A 392 -9.57 4.43 -7.99
N GLU A 393 -8.79 3.83 -8.89
CA GLU A 393 -8.26 4.53 -10.07
C GLU A 393 -9.39 5.12 -10.93
N GLU A 394 -10.65 4.80 -10.63
CA GLU A 394 -11.86 5.30 -11.30
C GLU A 394 -12.46 6.59 -10.70
N ALA A 395 -12.03 7.05 -9.50
CA ALA A 395 -12.56 8.30 -8.93
C ALA A 395 -11.99 9.58 -9.59
N ASN A 396 -11.03 9.47 -10.51
CA ASN A 396 -10.49 10.58 -11.32
C ASN A 396 -11.21 10.76 -12.66
N GLY A 397 -12.49 10.54 -12.71
CA GLY A 397 -13.35 10.99 -13.79
C GLY A 397 -13.63 12.51 -13.72
N GLY A 398 -12.62 13.35 -13.75
CA GLY A 398 -12.78 14.81 -13.63
C GLY A 398 -11.71 15.59 -14.38
N TRP A 399 -11.96 15.94 -15.64
CA TRP A 399 -11.60 17.18 -16.33
C TRP A 399 -10.27 17.88 -15.91
N GLY A 400 -9.15 17.28 -16.25
CA GLY A 400 -7.83 17.89 -16.31
C GLY A 400 -6.98 17.12 -17.33
N PRO A 401 -5.99 17.75 -18.00
CA PRO A 401 -5.13 17.04 -18.94
C PRO A 401 -4.42 15.91 -18.19
N ALA A 402 -4.38 14.75 -18.84
CA ALA A 402 -3.72 13.54 -18.36
C ALA A 402 -2.21 13.80 -18.20
N ASP A 403 -1.80 14.28 -17.05
CA ASP A 403 -0.39 14.41 -16.69
C ASP A 403 -0.04 13.37 -15.64
N ALA A 404 0.89 12.53 -16.05
CA ALA A 404 1.71 11.56 -15.35
C ALA A 404 1.09 10.86 -14.12
N PRO A 405 0.87 9.54 -14.18
CA PRO A 405 0.44 8.78 -13.02
C PRO A 405 1.47 8.97 -11.89
N VAL A 406 0.99 9.21 -10.67
CA VAL A 406 1.81 9.11 -9.45
C VAL A 406 2.59 7.81 -9.55
N PRO A 407 3.91 7.81 -9.45
CA PRO A 407 4.69 6.59 -9.59
C PRO A 407 4.11 5.53 -8.65
N ALA A 408 3.74 4.38 -9.17
CA ALA A 408 3.28 3.20 -8.39
C ALA A 408 4.27 2.80 -7.27
N ALA A 409 5.43 3.39 -7.29
CA ALA A 409 6.54 3.28 -6.38
C ALA A 409 6.20 3.63 -4.92
N HIS A 410 5.40 4.65 -4.64
CA HIS A 410 5.07 5.02 -3.26
C HIS A 410 3.97 4.16 -2.64
N ARG A 411 3.05 3.63 -3.45
CA ARG A 411 1.91 2.82 -2.97
C ARG A 411 2.28 1.45 -2.39
N GLN A 412 3.53 0.99 -2.51
CA GLN A 412 3.97 -0.33 -2.04
C GLN A 412 5.28 -0.29 -1.24
N ILE A 413 5.55 0.85 -0.59
CA ILE A 413 6.83 1.04 0.12
C ILE A 413 7.04 -0.02 1.21
N LYS A 414 6.00 -0.37 1.99
CA LYS A 414 6.06 -1.41 3.03
C LYS A 414 6.45 -2.77 2.43
N GLN A 415 5.82 -3.16 1.32
CA GLN A 415 6.11 -4.43 0.65
C GLN A 415 7.53 -4.47 0.09
N ARG A 416 8.01 -3.35 -0.46
CA ARG A 416 9.38 -3.23 -0.97
C ARG A 416 10.40 -3.25 0.16
N LEU A 417 10.10 -2.57 1.28
CA LEU A 417 10.94 -2.60 2.47
C LEU A 417 11.08 -4.03 3.03
N LEU A 418 9.99 -4.76 3.15
CA LEU A 418 10.01 -6.14 3.61
C LEU A 418 10.89 -7.02 2.69
N ARG A 419 10.74 -6.89 1.35
CA ARG A 419 11.61 -7.62 0.39
C ARG A 419 13.08 -7.21 0.50
N LYS A 420 13.35 -5.92 0.73
CA LYS A 420 14.70 -5.41 0.94
C LYS A 420 15.34 -6.03 2.18
N ILE A 421 14.65 -5.98 3.33
CA ILE A 421 15.12 -6.57 4.59
C ILE A 421 15.33 -8.07 4.44
N ALA A 422 14.37 -8.79 3.82
CA ALA A 422 14.49 -10.23 3.57
C ALA A 422 15.69 -10.56 2.69
N THR A 423 15.92 -9.79 1.61
CA THR A 423 17.06 -9.98 0.70
C THR A 423 18.38 -9.72 1.40
N GLU A 424 18.52 -8.60 2.11
CA GLU A 424 19.73 -8.24 2.86
C GLU A 424 20.05 -9.32 3.92
N THR A 425 19.02 -9.77 4.65
CA THR A 425 19.16 -10.81 5.68
C THR A 425 19.62 -12.15 5.07
N LEU A 426 19.01 -12.60 3.97
CA LEU A 426 19.38 -13.83 3.27
C LEU A 426 20.81 -13.78 2.76
N VAL A 427 21.17 -12.68 2.08
CA VAL A 427 22.50 -12.48 1.53
C VAL A 427 23.55 -12.46 2.64
N GLN A 428 23.28 -11.70 3.71
CA GLN A 428 24.19 -11.60 4.85
C GLN A 428 24.38 -12.97 5.53
N ARG A 429 23.28 -13.67 5.81
CA ARG A 429 23.31 -14.99 6.47
C ARG A 429 24.03 -16.07 5.68
N VAL A 430 23.73 -16.18 4.35
CA VAL A 430 24.22 -17.32 3.55
C VAL A 430 25.61 -17.07 3.00
N ILE A 431 25.99 -15.84 2.66
CA ILE A 431 27.28 -15.51 2.06
C ILE A 431 28.35 -15.25 3.15
N TYR A 432 27.96 -14.62 4.27
CA TYR A 432 28.87 -14.21 5.33
C TYR A 432 28.76 -15.07 6.61
N GLY A 433 27.78 -15.99 6.68
CA GLY A 433 27.65 -16.98 7.74
C GLY A 433 26.76 -16.55 8.89
N GLU A 434 26.54 -15.26 9.10
CA GLU A 434 25.70 -14.74 10.18
C GLU A 434 24.99 -13.45 9.75
N ALA A 435 23.84 -13.18 10.37
CA ALA A 435 23.08 -11.95 10.18
C ALA A 435 22.30 -11.60 11.43
N ALA A 436 22.00 -10.33 11.64
CA ALA A 436 21.03 -9.90 12.63
C ALA A 436 20.01 -8.96 12.01
N VAL A 437 18.79 -9.05 12.51
CA VAL A 437 17.71 -8.11 12.20
C VAL A 437 17.21 -7.53 13.51
N VAL A 438 17.08 -6.22 13.58
CA VAL A 438 16.52 -5.49 14.72
C VAL A 438 15.32 -4.72 14.23
N GLN A 439 14.21 -4.81 14.94
CA GLN A 439 13.03 -3.99 14.78
C GLN A 439 12.79 -3.19 16.04
N SER A 440 12.33 -1.95 15.88
CA SER A 440 11.93 -1.11 17.00
C SER A 440 10.90 -0.09 16.57
N ASP A 441 10.26 0.52 17.55
CA ASP A 441 9.24 1.57 17.40
C ASP A 441 9.45 2.59 18.55
N LEU A 442 9.18 3.86 18.32
CA LEU A 442 9.28 4.90 19.33
C LEU A 442 7.92 5.10 20.03
N ARG A 443 7.97 5.09 21.37
CA ARG A 443 6.77 5.26 22.18
C ARG A 443 6.29 6.71 22.17
N TRP A 444 5.04 6.94 21.76
CA TRP A 444 4.43 8.28 21.73
C TRP A 444 5.27 9.31 20.94
N TYR A 445 5.90 8.90 19.84
CA TYR A 445 6.91 9.71 19.19
C TYR A 445 6.46 11.15 18.94
N ALA A 446 5.51 11.40 18.05
CA ALA A 446 5.07 12.76 17.73
C ALA A 446 4.42 13.46 18.92
N THR A 447 3.60 12.75 19.70
CA THR A 447 2.86 13.29 20.85
C THR A 447 3.78 13.56 22.05
N GLY A 448 4.88 12.82 22.16
CA GLY A 448 5.78 12.88 23.32
C GLY A 448 7.09 13.63 23.10
N LEU A 449 7.35 14.20 21.93
CA LEU A 449 8.58 14.94 21.60
C LEU A 449 8.80 16.13 22.53
N PRO A 450 9.94 16.25 23.25
CA PRO A 450 10.25 17.41 24.07
C PRO A 450 10.40 18.68 23.21
N HIS A 451 9.76 19.76 23.53
CA HIS A 451 9.90 21.02 22.82
C HIS A 451 11.35 21.55 22.85
N SER A 452 12.07 21.32 23.95
CA SER A 452 13.51 21.66 24.07
C SER A 452 14.35 20.93 23.03
N THR A 453 14.08 19.64 22.77
CA THR A 453 14.76 18.88 21.72
C THR A 453 14.45 19.44 20.34
N ILE A 454 13.20 19.74 20.03
CA ILE A 454 12.81 20.32 18.73
C ILE A 454 13.59 21.61 18.47
N PHE A 455 13.62 22.52 19.43
CA PHE A 455 14.33 23.81 19.26
C PHE A 455 15.85 23.63 19.21
N ALA A 456 16.42 22.73 19.99
CA ALA A 456 17.85 22.42 19.93
C ALA A 456 18.24 21.90 18.54
N VAL A 457 17.47 20.98 17.98
CA VAL A 457 17.72 20.41 16.64
C VAL A 457 17.54 21.46 15.55
N MET A 458 16.48 22.26 15.60
CA MET A 458 16.26 23.34 14.63
C MET A 458 17.39 24.38 14.65
N SER A 459 17.83 24.79 15.83
CA SER A 459 18.96 25.72 16.00
C SER A 459 20.25 25.09 15.47
N TYR A 460 20.53 23.83 15.79
CA TYR A 460 21.73 23.11 15.37
C TYR A 460 21.88 23.04 13.86
N ILE A 461 20.77 22.75 13.14
CA ILE A 461 20.81 22.58 11.69
C ILE A 461 20.72 23.89 10.90
N GLY A 462 20.49 25.03 11.57
CA GLY A 462 20.59 26.37 10.99
C GLY A 462 19.27 27.11 10.74
N PHE A 463 18.12 26.64 11.26
CA PHE A 463 16.88 27.43 11.17
C PHE A 463 17.02 28.78 11.91
N SER A 464 16.43 29.81 11.32
CA SER A 464 16.48 31.18 11.90
C SER A 464 15.60 31.31 13.15
N GLU A 465 15.92 32.29 13.99
CA GLU A 465 15.08 32.63 15.18
C GLU A 465 13.65 32.99 14.81
N LYS A 466 13.39 33.49 13.61
CA LYS A 466 12.04 33.75 13.09
C LYS A 466 11.22 32.45 13.02
N TRP A 467 11.77 31.40 12.40
CA TRP A 467 11.13 30.08 12.34
C TRP A 467 11.00 29.42 13.71
N ILE A 468 12.05 29.48 14.53
CA ILE A 468 11.99 28.95 15.89
C ILE A 468 10.91 29.68 16.71
N GLY A 469 10.77 31.01 16.54
CA GLY A 469 9.71 31.81 17.14
C GLY A 469 8.30 31.38 16.71
N PHE A 470 8.10 31.13 15.40
CA PHE A 470 6.85 30.60 14.88
C PHE A 470 6.53 29.23 15.50
N PHE A 471 7.49 28.29 15.50
CA PHE A 471 7.28 26.95 16.04
C PHE A 471 7.09 26.95 17.57
N ARG A 472 7.62 27.93 18.33
CA ARG A 472 7.27 28.08 19.75
C ARG A 472 5.79 28.35 19.95
N LYS A 473 5.19 29.20 19.13
CA LYS A 473 3.74 29.47 19.16
C LYS A 473 2.94 28.27 18.64
N TYR A 474 3.38 27.65 17.56
CA TYR A 474 2.74 26.47 16.96
C TYR A 474 2.67 25.28 17.94
N LEU A 475 3.75 24.98 18.64
CA LEU A 475 3.83 23.86 19.57
C LEU A 475 3.07 24.13 20.87
N ALA A 476 2.94 25.38 21.28
CA ALA A 476 2.22 25.81 22.49
C ALA A 476 0.70 25.95 22.25
N SER A 477 0.07 25.03 21.51
CA SER A 477 -1.35 25.06 21.20
C SER A 477 -2.22 24.95 22.47
N PRO A 478 -3.25 25.82 22.64
CA PRO A 478 -4.19 25.72 23.74
C PRO A 478 -5.24 24.65 23.47
N LEU A 479 -5.13 23.49 24.09
CA LEU A 479 -5.97 22.30 23.88
C LEU A 479 -7.10 22.23 24.89
N ASN A 480 -8.32 21.91 24.43
CA ASN A 480 -9.48 21.68 25.28
C ASN A 480 -9.91 20.20 25.19
N MET A 481 -9.75 19.49 26.32
CA MET A 481 -10.06 18.06 26.44
C MET A 481 -11.49 17.79 26.97
N ASP A 482 -12.29 18.83 27.27
CA ASP A 482 -13.58 18.66 27.92
C ASP A 482 -14.57 17.82 27.11
N LYS A 483 -14.49 17.88 25.78
CA LYS A 483 -15.33 17.08 24.89
C LYS A 483 -14.89 15.62 24.75
N SER A 484 -13.64 15.29 25.09
CA SER A 484 -13.11 13.93 25.02
C SER A 484 -13.31 13.11 26.30
N SER A 485 -13.84 13.73 27.34
CA SER A 485 -13.94 13.17 28.71
C SER A 485 -15.38 13.25 29.23
N GLU A 486 -16.28 12.42 28.71
CA GLU A 486 -17.65 12.33 29.25
C GLU A 486 -17.66 11.99 30.76
N GLY A 487 -18.34 12.79 31.57
CA GLY A 487 -18.49 12.57 33.00
C GLY A 487 -17.40 13.19 33.90
N ARG A 488 -16.42 13.92 33.35
CA ARG A 488 -15.44 14.70 34.12
C ARG A 488 -15.88 16.14 34.32
N THR A 489 -15.36 16.76 35.39
CA THR A 489 -15.52 18.19 35.60
C THR A 489 -14.70 18.93 34.55
N PRO A 490 -15.27 19.86 33.77
CA PRO A 490 -14.53 20.63 32.78
C PRO A 490 -13.33 21.35 33.41
N VAL A 491 -12.17 21.23 32.81
CA VAL A 491 -10.92 21.86 33.27
C VAL A 491 -10.62 23.10 32.44
N GLY A 492 -11.21 23.22 31.25
CA GLY A 492 -10.94 24.28 30.30
C GLY A 492 -9.62 24.05 29.53
N PRO A 493 -9.24 25.01 28.65
CA PRO A 493 -8.09 24.86 27.79
C PRO A 493 -6.77 24.87 28.57
N GLN A 494 -5.90 23.95 28.25
CA GLN A 494 -4.54 23.85 28.75
C GLN A 494 -3.54 24.01 27.61
N VAL A 495 -2.42 24.69 27.86
CA VAL A 495 -1.35 24.86 26.87
C VAL A 495 -0.52 23.61 26.76
N ARG A 496 -0.35 23.10 25.55
CA ARG A 496 0.52 21.98 25.24
C ARG A 496 1.96 22.27 25.71
N GLN A 497 2.56 21.33 26.43
CA GLN A 497 3.93 21.43 26.94
C GLN A 497 4.89 20.49 26.23
N ARG A 498 4.37 19.51 25.49
CA ARG A 498 5.14 18.44 24.87
C ARG A 498 4.44 17.93 23.62
N GLY A 499 5.23 17.46 22.65
CA GLY A 499 4.74 16.89 21.41
C GLY A 499 4.34 17.92 20.36
N VAL A 500 3.99 17.40 19.19
CA VAL A 500 3.62 18.17 18.00
C VAL A 500 2.13 17.99 17.77
N PRO A 501 1.39 19.02 17.31
CA PRO A 501 0.05 18.86 16.80
C PRO A 501 0.03 17.81 15.68
N MET A 502 -0.72 16.73 15.88
CA MET A 502 -0.78 15.63 14.91
C MET A 502 -1.57 16.01 13.67
N ALA A 503 -1.31 15.31 12.60
CA ALA A 503 -2.04 15.36 11.35
C ALA A 503 -1.72 16.53 10.39
N HIS A 504 -0.58 17.17 10.57
CA HIS A 504 -0.12 18.19 9.64
C HIS A 504 1.24 17.83 9.05
N SER A 505 1.52 18.31 7.83
CA SER A 505 2.86 18.18 7.26
C SER A 505 3.96 18.76 8.17
N SER A 506 3.61 19.68 9.07
CA SER A 506 4.54 20.22 10.09
C SER A 506 4.99 19.17 11.10
N GLU A 507 4.13 18.19 11.44
CA GLU A 507 4.51 17.08 12.30
C GLU A 507 5.51 16.17 11.58
N LYS A 508 5.25 15.82 10.31
CA LYS A 508 6.20 15.06 9.47
C LYS A 508 7.54 15.78 9.35
N PHE A 509 7.51 17.09 9.14
CA PHE A 509 8.71 17.92 9.07
C PHE A 509 9.55 17.82 10.34
N ILE A 510 8.94 18.05 11.51
CA ILE A 510 9.64 18.02 12.80
C ILE A 510 10.12 16.60 13.12
N GLY A 511 9.26 15.59 12.91
CA GLY A 511 9.59 14.21 13.18
C GLY A 511 10.77 13.72 12.33
N GLU A 512 10.72 13.95 11.03
CA GLU A 512 11.80 13.53 10.14
C GLU A 512 13.11 14.30 10.36
N LEU A 513 13.02 15.58 10.72
CA LEU A 513 14.19 16.39 11.08
C LEU A 513 14.94 15.79 12.28
N ILE A 514 14.22 15.35 13.30
CA ILE A 514 14.84 14.76 14.51
C ILE A 514 15.39 13.38 14.21
N LEU A 515 14.61 12.52 13.51
CA LEU A 515 15.04 11.16 13.19
C LEU A 515 16.19 11.09 12.20
N PHE A 516 16.40 12.12 11.40
CA PHE A 516 17.61 12.24 10.56
C PHE A 516 18.91 12.07 11.37
N PHE A 517 18.97 12.62 12.58
CA PHE A 517 20.14 12.46 13.45
C PHE A 517 20.28 11.04 14.02
N MET A 518 19.19 10.29 14.13
CA MET A 518 19.27 8.86 14.44
C MET A 518 19.82 8.07 13.24
N ASP A 519 19.35 8.36 12.02
CA ASP A 519 19.90 7.78 10.77
C ASP A 519 21.41 8.03 10.69
N LEU A 520 21.81 9.27 10.97
CA LEU A 520 23.20 9.68 10.93
C LEU A 520 24.03 8.96 12.02
N ALA A 521 23.50 8.83 13.25
CA ALA A 521 24.15 8.12 14.34
C ALA A 521 24.43 6.65 13.97
N VAL A 522 23.45 5.95 13.41
CA VAL A 522 23.59 4.57 12.96
C VAL A 522 24.63 4.46 11.84
N ASN A 523 24.52 5.29 10.81
CA ASN A 523 25.41 5.21 9.65
C ASN A 523 26.85 5.57 9.99
N ARG A 524 27.06 6.64 10.79
CA ARG A 524 28.41 7.08 11.17
C ARG A 524 29.16 6.08 12.06
N THR A 525 28.44 5.40 12.94
CA THR A 525 29.07 4.44 13.87
C THR A 525 29.30 3.07 13.24
N THR A 526 28.46 2.61 12.34
CA THR A 526 28.45 1.23 11.87
C THR A 526 28.53 1.05 10.35
N GLY A 527 28.21 2.08 9.57
CA GLY A 527 28.03 1.99 8.13
C GLY A 527 26.74 1.26 7.70
N LEU A 528 25.87 0.89 8.64
CA LEU A 528 24.57 0.34 8.32
C LEU A 528 23.59 1.45 7.85
N LEU A 529 22.57 1.02 7.11
CA LEU A 529 21.45 1.87 6.76
C LEU A 529 20.30 1.57 7.71
N LEU A 530 19.75 2.61 8.33
CA LEU A 530 18.52 2.51 9.12
C LEU A 530 17.33 2.63 8.17
N TYR A 531 16.65 1.53 7.92
CA TYR A 531 15.40 1.53 7.18
C TYR A 531 14.28 1.90 8.12
N ARG A 532 13.47 2.89 7.74
CA ARG A 532 12.37 3.33 8.59
C ARG A 532 11.18 3.86 7.78
N LEU A 533 10.02 3.70 8.38
CA LEU A 533 8.79 4.35 7.97
C LEU A 533 8.34 5.22 9.15
N HIS A 534 8.79 6.46 9.14
CA HIS A 534 8.68 7.40 10.27
C HIS A 534 9.33 6.82 11.54
N ASP A 535 8.57 6.48 12.56
CA ASP A 535 9.04 5.95 13.84
C ASP A 535 9.14 4.42 13.91
N ASP A 536 8.65 3.70 12.90
CA ASP A 536 8.93 2.26 12.73
C ASP A 536 10.32 2.03 12.11
N LEU A 537 11.17 1.29 12.79
CA LEU A 537 12.62 1.20 12.54
C LEU A 537 13.07 -0.24 12.29
N TRP A 538 13.90 -0.45 11.26
CA TRP A 538 14.52 -1.76 10.96
C TRP A 538 16.02 -1.61 10.65
N LEU A 539 16.81 -2.50 11.27
CA LEU A 539 18.22 -2.70 10.93
C LEU A 539 18.43 -4.13 10.47
N CYS A 540 19.28 -4.33 9.47
CA CYS A 540 19.73 -5.67 9.08
C CYS A 540 21.18 -5.62 8.64
N GLY A 541 21.96 -6.66 8.98
CA GLY A 541 23.36 -6.75 8.61
C GLY A 541 24.19 -7.65 9.52
N GLU A 542 25.46 -7.30 9.63
CA GLU A 542 26.42 -7.97 10.52
C GLU A 542 26.00 -7.83 11.99
N PRO A 543 25.91 -8.91 12.78
CA PRO A 543 25.38 -8.86 14.14
C PRO A 543 26.07 -7.86 15.07
N GLU A 544 27.41 -7.78 15.03
CA GLU A 544 28.16 -6.82 15.84
C GLU A 544 27.81 -5.36 15.47
N LYS A 545 27.69 -5.07 14.19
CA LYS A 545 27.27 -3.73 13.73
C LYS A 545 25.83 -3.40 14.11
N CYS A 546 24.94 -4.41 14.07
CA CYS A 546 23.55 -4.22 14.52
C CYS A 546 23.49 -3.93 16.03
N ALA A 547 24.32 -4.60 16.84
CA ALA A 547 24.41 -4.34 18.27
C ALA A 547 24.96 -2.92 18.56
N GLN A 548 26.00 -2.51 17.86
CA GLN A 548 26.57 -1.15 17.99
C GLN A 548 25.57 -0.07 17.51
N ALA A 549 24.84 -0.33 16.42
CA ALA A 549 23.80 0.57 15.94
C ALA A 549 22.67 0.74 16.98
N TRP A 550 22.25 -0.36 17.60
CA TRP A 550 21.24 -0.33 18.66
C TRP A 550 21.71 0.46 19.89
N GLU A 551 22.97 0.31 20.30
CA GLU A 551 23.57 1.12 21.36
C GLU A 551 23.61 2.61 21.00
N GLY A 552 23.94 2.94 19.76
CA GLY A 552 23.91 4.30 19.22
C GLY A 552 22.50 4.90 19.23
N MET A 553 21.49 4.12 18.81
CA MET A 553 20.08 4.52 18.87
C MET A 553 19.61 4.77 20.32
N ASN A 554 19.99 3.92 21.26
CA ASN A 554 19.67 4.16 22.68
C ASN A 554 20.34 5.41 23.24
N SER A 555 21.58 5.69 22.84
CA SER A 555 22.29 6.91 23.23
C SER A 555 21.59 8.15 22.66
N PHE A 556 21.18 8.10 21.39
CA PHE A 556 20.40 9.15 20.76
C PHE A 556 19.07 9.38 21.50
N ALA A 557 18.30 8.30 21.76
CA ALA A 557 17.03 8.38 22.44
C ALA A 557 17.16 9.03 23.83
N LYS A 558 18.20 8.62 24.58
CA LYS A 558 18.47 9.17 25.91
C LYS A 558 18.76 10.67 25.89
N VAL A 559 19.60 11.14 24.95
CA VAL A 559 19.99 12.56 24.85
C VAL A 559 18.82 13.40 24.37
N THR A 560 18.00 12.88 23.46
CA THR A 560 16.85 13.59 22.88
C THR A 560 15.56 13.46 23.69
N GLY A 561 15.55 12.68 24.78
CA GLY A 561 14.38 12.46 25.61
C GLY A 561 13.31 11.57 24.96
N LEU A 562 13.70 10.70 24.04
CA LEU A 562 12.83 9.71 23.40
C LEU A 562 12.87 8.36 24.11
N GLU A 563 11.84 7.57 23.95
CA GLU A 563 11.74 6.23 24.50
C GLU A 563 11.33 5.21 23.42
N PHE A 564 11.98 4.04 23.45
CA PHE A 564 11.54 2.93 22.59
C PHE A 564 10.33 2.21 23.18
N ASN A 565 9.46 1.75 22.31
CA ASN A 565 8.34 0.90 22.66
C ASN A 565 8.82 -0.55 22.78
N LEU A 566 9.17 -0.98 24.02
CA LEU A 566 9.73 -2.29 24.26
C LEU A 566 8.80 -3.45 23.88
N SER A 567 7.50 -3.24 23.79
CA SER A 567 6.55 -4.28 23.35
C SER A 567 6.59 -4.54 21.83
N LYS A 568 7.13 -3.60 21.06
CA LYS A 568 7.33 -3.69 19.61
C LYS A 568 8.81 -3.73 19.20
N THR A 569 9.70 -3.88 20.17
CA THR A 569 11.14 -3.92 19.95
C THR A 569 11.65 -5.33 20.10
N GLY A 570 12.44 -5.79 19.13
CA GLY A 570 13.01 -7.13 19.16
C GLY A 570 14.15 -7.32 18.18
N SER A 571 14.77 -8.50 18.24
CA SER A 571 15.83 -8.88 17.31
C SER A 571 15.86 -10.39 17.06
N VAL A 572 16.37 -10.75 15.88
CA VAL A 572 16.69 -12.14 15.52
C VAL A 572 18.14 -12.20 15.08
N TYR A 573 18.94 -13.03 15.78
CA TYR A 573 20.33 -13.31 15.45
C TYR A 573 20.42 -14.67 14.75
N LEU A 574 20.77 -14.65 13.49
CA LEU A 574 20.87 -15.80 12.59
C LEU A 574 22.33 -16.24 12.46
N SER A 575 22.70 -17.33 13.07
CA SER A 575 24.04 -17.91 13.01
C SER A 575 23.99 -19.40 13.36
N ASP A 576 24.91 -20.21 12.83
CA ASP A 576 25.08 -21.60 13.27
C ASP A 576 25.77 -21.66 14.65
N ALA A 577 26.48 -20.57 15.03
CA ALA A 577 27.16 -20.44 16.32
C ALA A 577 26.93 -19.02 16.87
N VAL A 578 25.82 -18.83 17.56
CA VAL A 578 25.45 -17.54 18.15
C VAL A 578 26.50 -17.12 19.19
N ASN A 579 27.00 -15.88 19.08
CA ASN A 579 27.89 -15.29 20.07
C ASN A 579 27.06 -14.67 21.21
N PRO A 580 27.12 -15.22 22.45
CA PRO A 580 26.28 -14.72 23.54
C PRO A 580 26.60 -13.28 23.97
N MET A 581 27.82 -12.77 23.68
CA MET A 581 28.18 -11.40 24.00
C MET A 581 27.49 -10.41 23.09
N ILE A 582 27.37 -10.73 21.79
CA ILE A 582 26.65 -9.91 20.83
C ILE A 582 25.15 -10.01 21.11
N GLU A 583 24.64 -11.24 21.31
CA GLU A 583 23.22 -11.47 21.58
C GLU A 583 22.71 -10.71 22.80
N SER A 584 23.53 -10.59 23.84
CA SER A 584 23.17 -9.86 25.07
C SER A 584 23.02 -8.34 24.88
N ARG A 585 23.61 -7.78 23.83
CA ARG A 585 23.55 -6.34 23.44
C ARG A 585 22.40 -6.01 22.51
N LEU A 586 21.83 -7.03 21.89
CA LEU A 586 20.67 -6.88 20.99
C LEU A 586 19.35 -6.80 21.81
N PRO A 587 18.31 -6.09 21.30
CA PRO A 587 17.03 -6.00 21.99
C PRO A 587 16.33 -7.36 21.99
N LYS A 588 15.61 -7.66 23.08
CA LYS A 588 14.84 -8.91 23.24
C LYS A 588 13.40 -8.69 22.79
N GLY A 589 12.91 -9.59 21.94
CA GLY A 589 11.55 -9.58 21.43
C GLY A 589 11.48 -10.14 20.01
N PRO A 590 10.28 -10.35 19.47
CA PRO A 590 10.11 -10.81 18.10
C PRO A 590 10.42 -9.68 17.09
N VAL A 591 10.83 -10.07 15.89
CA VAL A 591 10.87 -9.18 14.72
C VAL A 591 9.64 -9.49 13.87
N THR A 592 8.79 -8.52 13.71
CA THR A 592 7.50 -8.69 13.01
C THR A 592 7.34 -7.67 11.88
N PHE A 593 6.56 -8.01 10.86
CA PHE A 593 6.18 -7.10 9.79
C PHE A 593 4.76 -7.45 9.33
N GLY A 594 3.79 -6.63 9.68
CA GLY A 594 2.40 -7.01 9.53
C GLY A 594 2.10 -8.28 10.36
N PHE A 595 1.56 -9.31 9.73
CA PHE A 595 1.31 -10.62 10.37
C PHE A 595 2.43 -11.64 10.09
N LEU A 596 3.58 -11.19 9.65
CA LEU A 596 4.77 -12.02 9.50
C LEU A 596 5.68 -11.83 10.71
N ALA A 597 6.29 -12.92 11.15
CA ALA A 597 7.36 -12.92 12.13
C ALA A 597 8.61 -13.57 11.50
N LEU A 598 9.78 -13.00 11.77
CA LEU A 598 11.05 -13.60 11.37
C LEU A 598 11.41 -14.71 12.37
N ASP A 599 11.47 -15.94 11.87
CA ASP A 599 11.84 -17.08 12.72
C ASP A 599 13.37 -17.23 12.86
N PRO A 600 13.85 -18.00 13.86
CA PRO A 600 15.29 -18.24 14.06
C PRO A 600 15.98 -18.97 12.88
N SER A 601 15.24 -19.53 11.93
CA SER A 601 15.83 -20.10 10.70
C SER A 601 16.10 -19.06 9.63
N GLY A 602 15.60 -17.83 9.80
CA GLY A 602 15.68 -16.74 8.83
C GLY A 602 14.51 -16.72 7.84
N ALA A 603 13.46 -17.50 8.09
CA ALA A 603 12.25 -17.47 7.28
C ALA A 603 11.21 -16.52 7.89
N TRP A 604 10.51 -15.78 7.02
CA TRP A 604 9.34 -15.03 7.41
C TRP A 604 8.13 -15.96 7.45
N VAL A 605 7.56 -16.15 8.62
CA VAL A 605 6.44 -17.05 8.88
C VAL A 605 5.22 -16.28 9.33
N ILE A 606 4.03 -16.80 9.04
CA ILE A 606 2.77 -16.16 9.44
C ILE A 606 2.58 -16.35 10.97
N ASP A 607 2.31 -15.25 11.66
CA ASP A 607 1.89 -15.24 13.07
C ASP A 607 0.41 -15.64 13.17
N GLN A 608 0.18 -16.93 13.46
CA GLN A 608 -1.17 -17.50 13.47
C GLN A 608 -2.04 -16.91 14.57
N ASP A 609 -1.47 -16.53 15.72
CA ASP A 609 -2.23 -15.95 16.84
C ASP A 609 -2.84 -14.59 16.46
N GLN A 610 -2.08 -13.77 15.74
CA GLN A 610 -2.58 -12.51 15.21
C GLN A 610 -3.66 -12.72 14.14
N VAL A 611 -3.46 -13.70 13.23
CA VAL A 611 -4.46 -14.06 12.21
C VAL A 611 -5.76 -14.49 12.88
N ASP A 612 -5.71 -15.37 13.88
CA ASP A 612 -6.89 -15.89 14.58
C ASP A 612 -7.65 -14.78 15.33
N ALA A 613 -6.92 -13.86 15.97
CA ALA A 613 -7.52 -12.68 16.60
C ALA A 613 -8.26 -11.79 15.60
N HIS A 614 -7.64 -11.56 14.43
CA HIS A 614 -8.24 -10.80 13.35
C HIS A 614 -9.49 -11.48 12.77
N VAL A 615 -9.44 -12.79 12.53
CA VAL A 615 -10.60 -13.57 12.03
C VAL A 615 -11.81 -13.47 12.97
N LYS A 616 -11.57 -13.50 14.27
CA LYS A 616 -12.64 -13.34 15.27
C LYS A 616 -13.31 -11.95 15.18
N GLN A 617 -12.53 -10.91 14.97
CA GLN A 617 -13.05 -9.54 14.78
C GLN A 617 -13.85 -9.42 13.47
N LEU A 618 -13.27 -9.93 12.38
CA LEU A 618 -13.92 -9.96 11.09
C LEU A 618 -15.28 -10.67 11.14
N LYS A 619 -15.36 -11.81 11.84
CA LYS A 619 -16.64 -12.52 12.03
C LYS A 619 -17.70 -11.62 12.67
N ASN A 620 -17.34 -10.90 13.73
CA ASN A 620 -18.25 -9.97 14.40
C ASN A 620 -18.72 -8.83 13.47
N GLN A 621 -17.87 -8.39 12.54
CA GLN A 621 -18.24 -7.35 11.57
C GLN A 621 -19.17 -7.89 10.48
N LEU A 622 -18.84 -9.06 9.93
CA LEU A 622 -19.67 -9.71 8.92
C LEU A 622 -21.07 -10.11 9.47
N ASP A 623 -21.15 -10.53 10.73
CA ASP A 623 -22.40 -10.89 11.40
C ASP A 623 -23.31 -9.67 11.63
N LYS A 624 -22.78 -8.45 11.63
CA LYS A 624 -23.53 -7.19 11.78
C LYS A 624 -24.02 -6.60 10.46
N CYS A 625 -23.63 -7.17 9.31
CA CYS A 625 -24.03 -6.64 8.01
C CYS A 625 -25.53 -6.91 7.74
N ASP A 626 -26.31 -5.86 7.52
CA ASP A 626 -27.76 -5.92 7.33
C ASP A 626 -28.17 -6.26 5.91
N SER A 627 -27.28 -6.15 4.93
CA SER A 627 -27.53 -6.49 3.54
C SER A 627 -26.44 -7.36 2.94
N VAL A 628 -26.78 -8.11 1.86
CA VAL A 628 -25.80 -8.93 1.12
C VAL A 628 -24.70 -8.08 0.51
N MET A 629 -25.02 -6.90 -0.02
CA MET A 629 -24.05 -5.99 -0.62
C MET A 629 -23.11 -5.38 0.43
N ALA A 630 -23.61 -4.98 1.61
CA ALA A 630 -22.80 -4.54 2.73
C ALA A 630 -21.83 -5.65 3.17
N TRP A 631 -22.31 -6.89 3.24
CA TRP A 631 -21.48 -8.05 3.58
C TRP A 631 -20.33 -8.26 2.58
N ILE A 632 -20.62 -8.23 1.26
CA ILE A 632 -19.60 -8.37 0.20
C ILE A 632 -18.57 -7.25 0.29
N ARG A 633 -19.00 -6.01 0.52
CA ARG A 633 -18.08 -4.88 0.67
C ARG A 633 -17.21 -5.01 1.89
N THR A 634 -17.80 -5.37 3.03
CA THR A 634 -17.02 -5.63 4.25
C THR A 634 -16.01 -6.75 4.02
N TRP A 635 -16.40 -7.83 3.34
CA TRP A 635 -15.48 -8.89 2.94
C TRP A 635 -14.34 -8.37 2.07
N ASN A 636 -14.64 -7.64 0.99
CA ASN A 636 -13.63 -7.11 0.06
C ASN A 636 -12.67 -6.15 0.75
N SER A 637 -13.20 -5.26 1.58
CA SER A 637 -12.38 -4.34 2.37
C SER A 637 -11.48 -5.08 3.34
N CYS A 638 -12.06 -6.06 4.06
CA CYS A 638 -11.36 -6.74 5.13
C CYS A 638 -10.38 -7.81 4.64
N ILE A 639 -10.86 -8.72 3.83
CA ILE A 639 -10.06 -9.88 3.40
C ILE A 639 -9.23 -9.54 2.17
N GLY A 640 -9.80 -8.85 1.18
CA GLY A 640 -9.09 -8.53 -0.06
C GLY A 640 -7.85 -7.68 0.20
N ARG A 641 -8.01 -6.58 0.91
CA ARG A 641 -6.91 -5.68 1.29
C ARG A 641 -5.96 -6.33 2.28
N PHE A 642 -6.50 -6.98 3.30
CA PHE A 642 -5.74 -7.67 4.33
C PHE A 642 -4.72 -8.66 3.75
N PHE A 643 -5.14 -9.56 2.87
CA PHE A 643 -4.24 -10.53 2.26
C PHE A 643 -3.17 -9.90 1.37
N LYS A 644 -3.50 -8.80 0.71
CA LYS A 644 -2.56 -8.10 -0.17
C LYS A 644 -1.43 -7.42 0.61
N ASN A 645 -1.74 -6.85 1.76
CA ASN A 645 -0.83 -5.94 2.48
C ASN A 645 -0.15 -6.57 3.70
N THR A 646 -0.78 -7.54 4.35
CA THR A 646 -0.35 -8.02 5.67
C THR A 646 0.61 -9.20 5.63
N PHE A 647 0.52 -10.06 4.59
CA PHE A 647 1.35 -11.26 4.47
C PHE A 647 2.59 -11.09 3.60
N GLY A 648 2.88 -9.90 3.13
CA GLY A 648 3.98 -9.67 2.20
C GLY A 648 3.67 -10.13 0.77
N GLN A 649 4.05 -9.33 -0.19
CA GLN A 649 3.90 -9.67 -1.60
C GLN A 649 4.82 -10.85 -1.96
N PRO A 650 4.31 -11.92 -2.60
CA PRO A 650 5.15 -13.01 -3.07
C PRO A 650 6.33 -12.52 -3.92
N ALA A 651 7.55 -12.91 -3.54
CA ALA A 651 8.78 -12.50 -4.21
C ALA A 651 9.83 -13.62 -4.17
N MET A 652 10.87 -13.48 -4.98
CA MET A 652 11.90 -14.51 -5.08
C MET A 652 12.66 -14.72 -3.75
N CYS A 653 12.78 -13.68 -2.91
CA CYS A 653 13.41 -13.79 -1.58
C CYS A 653 12.62 -14.61 -0.56
N PHE A 654 11.33 -14.83 -0.78
CA PHE A 654 10.50 -15.67 0.11
C PHE A 654 10.34 -17.10 -0.41
N GLY A 655 10.32 -17.28 -1.74
CA GLY A 655 10.12 -18.58 -2.38
C GLY A 655 8.68 -19.10 -2.31
N GLN A 656 8.45 -20.31 -2.87
CA GLN A 656 7.14 -20.92 -2.99
C GLN A 656 6.50 -21.25 -1.64
N ARG A 657 7.31 -21.60 -0.63
CA ARG A 657 6.83 -21.94 0.72
C ARG A 657 6.02 -20.80 1.35
N HIS A 658 6.41 -19.55 1.08
CA HIS A 658 5.70 -18.38 1.58
C HIS A 658 4.27 -18.30 1.00
N VAL A 659 4.12 -18.52 -0.31
CA VAL A 659 2.82 -18.58 -0.97
C VAL A 659 1.97 -19.74 -0.40
N ASP A 660 2.57 -20.89 -0.18
CA ASP A 660 1.87 -22.05 0.42
C ASP A 660 1.34 -21.72 1.82
N MET A 661 2.09 -20.97 2.63
CA MET A 661 1.63 -20.50 3.94
C MET A 661 0.44 -19.52 3.82
N ILE A 662 0.49 -18.57 2.88
CA ILE A 662 -0.61 -17.62 2.64
C ILE A 662 -1.89 -18.37 2.24
N LEU A 663 -1.79 -19.32 1.31
CA LEU A 663 -2.94 -20.14 0.88
C LEU A 663 -3.49 -21.02 1.99
N ALA A 664 -2.62 -21.57 2.85
CA ALA A 664 -3.03 -22.35 4.01
C ALA A 664 -3.73 -21.47 5.08
N ALA A 665 -3.20 -20.25 5.32
CA ALA A 665 -3.83 -19.29 6.23
C ALA A 665 -5.23 -18.89 5.74
N TYR A 666 -5.39 -18.62 4.45
CA TYR A 666 -6.69 -18.30 3.86
C TYR A 666 -7.69 -19.43 4.05
N LYS A 667 -7.27 -20.69 3.83
CA LYS A 667 -8.11 -21.86 4.06
C LYS A 667 -8.52 -21.97 5.53
N ALA A 668 -7.59 -21.81 6.45
CA ALA A 668 -7.86 -21.84 7.89
C ALA A 668 -8.83 -20.74 8.31
N MET A 669 -8.72 -19.54 7.74
CA MET A 669 -9.64 -18.43 7.97
C MET A 669 -11.05 -18.76 7.47
N GLN A 670 -11.21 -19.31 6.26
CA GLN A 670 -12.52 -19.74 5.77
C GLN A 670 -13.15 -20.83 6.65
N ASP A 671 -12.36 -21.81 7.08
CA ASP A 671 -12.82 -22.87 7.97
C ASP A 671 -13.29 -22.31 9.33
N SER A 672 -12.59 -21.29 9.86
CA SER A 672 -12.97 -20.60 11.10
C SER A 672 -14.23 -19.74 10.95
N LEU A 673 -14.38 -19.04 9.83
CA LEU A 673 -15.53 -18.15 9.59
C LEU A 673 -16.81 -18.92 9.28
N PHE A 674 -16.74 -20.02 8.50
CA PHE A 674 -17.92 -20.70 7.93
C PHE A 674 -18.13 -22.11 8.46
N GLY A 675 -17.28 -22.61 9.38
CA GLY A 675 -17.40 -23.91 10.07
C GLY A 675 -16.67 -25.05 9.36
N ASN A 676 -15.71 -25.62 10.02
CA ASN A 676 -14.90 -26.84 9.79
C ASN A 676 -15.04 -27.55 8.43
N GLY A 677 -14.64 -26.89 7.34
CA GLY A 677 -14.61 -27.46 6.00
C GLY A 677 -15.98 -27.64 5.31
N ALA A 678 -17.07 -27.27 5.96
CA ALA A 678 -18.43 -27.43 5.44
C ALA A 678 -18.96 -26.20 4.70
N GLY A 679 -18.18 -25.10 4.60
CA GLY A 679 -18.67 -23.87 3.99
C GLY A 679 -17.58 -23.09 3.27
N THR A 680 -17.98 -22.52 2.14
CA THR A 680 -17.21 -21.50 1.42
C THR A 680 -17.93 -20.17 1.47
N VAL A 681 -17.22 -19.09 1.14
CA VAL A 681 -17.80 -17.72 1.05
C VAL A 681 -19.05 -17.74 0.15
N THR A 682 -18.96 -18.37 -1.02
CA THR A 682 -20.10 -18.44 -1.97
C THR A 682 -21.26 -19.26 -1.45
N GLN A 683 -21.00 -20.34 -0.71
CA GLN A 683 -22.06 -21.13 -0.06
C GLN A 683 -22.76 -20.34 1.04
N HIS A 684 -22.01 -19.56 1.82
CA HIS A 684 -22.59 -18.67 2.83
C HIS A 684 -23.47 -17.61 2.18
N LEU A 685 -22.97 -16.94 1.14
CA LEU A 685 -23.76 -15.93 0.40
C LEU A 685 -25.00 -16.52 -0.28
N ARG A 686 -24.91 -17.73 -0.86
CA ARG A 686 -26.11 -18.42 -1.41
C ARG A 686 -27.16 -18.66 -0.35
N LYS A 687 -26.78 -19.17 0.82
CA LYS A 687 -27.71 -19.36 1.95
C LYS A 687 -28.34 -18.05 2.40
N MET A 688 -27.55 -16.98 2.44
CA MET A 688 -28.05 -15.64 2.81
C MET A 688 -29.08 -15.14 1.77
N ILE A 689 -28.77 -15.26 0.48
CA ILE A 689 -29.67 -14.84 -0.60
C ILE A 689 -30.92 -15.73 -0.65
N GLU A 690 -30.78 -17.05 -0.49
CA GLU A 690 -31.93 -17.96 -0.44
C GLU A 690 -32.86 -17.63 0.72
N ALA A 691 -32.35 -17.39 1.91
CA ALA A 691 -33.14 -17.01 3.08
C ALA A 691 -33.87 -15.67 2.92
N ARG A 692 -33.25 -14.68 2.26
CA ARG A 692 -33.81 -13.32 2.11
C ARG A 692 -34.67 -13.15 0.87
N PHE A 693 -34.31 -13.79 -0.23
CA PHE A 693 -34.94 -13.57 -1.55
C PHE A 693 -35.59 -14.83 -2.16
N GLY A 694 -35.40 -16.01 -1.56
CA GLY A 694 -35.95 -17.29 -2.05
C GLY A 694 -35.32 -17.76 -3.38
N VAL A 695 -34.11 -17.31 -3.69
CA VAL A 695 -33.36 -17.67 -4.92
C VAL A 695 -32.20 -18.59 -4.56
N SER A 696 -32.22 -19.84 -5.09
CA SER A 696 -31.23 -20.88 -4.75
C SER A 696 -30.24 -21.18 -5.91
N ASP A 697 -30.69 -21.03 -7.16
CA ASP A 697 -29.86 -21.34 -8.36
C ASP A 697 -29.05 -20.09 -8.79
N ILE A 698 -27.91 -19.86 -8.10
CA ILE A 698 -27.04 -18.73 -8.35
C ILE A 698 -25.70 -19.26 -8.82
N PRO A 699 -25.21 -18.86 -10.02
CA PRO A 699 -23.87 -19.26 -10.50
C PRO A 699 -22.76 -18.60 -9.69
N ASP A 700 -21.64 -19.28 -9.51
CA ASP A 700 -20.45 -18.70 -8.84
C ASP A 700 -19.95 -17.44 -9.55
N ALA A 701 -20.09 -17.39 -10.87
CA ALA A 701 -19.73 -16.22 -11.65
C ALA A 701 -20.44 -14.93 -11.18
N LEU A 702 -21.69 -15.02 -10.66
CA LEU A 702 -22.37 -13.81 -10.15
C LEU A 702 -21.63 -13.19 -8.97
N PHE A 703 -21.05 -13.99 -8.08
CA PHE A 703 -20.33 -13.46 -6.91
C PHE A 703 -19.01 -12.80 -7.31
N TYR A 704 -18.22 -13.48 -8.14
CA TYR A 704 -16.83 -13.07 -8.41
C TYR A 704 -16.66 -12.11 -9.60
N TYR A 705 -17.56 -12.17 -10.58
CA TYR A 705 -17.44 -11.33 -11.77
C TYR A 705 -17.38 -9.84 -11.41
N PRO A 706 -16.59 -9.04 -12.17
CA PRO A 706 -16.58 -7.58 -12.06
C PRO A 706 -17.99 -7.00 -12.27
N GLU A 707 -18.29 -5.93 -11.56
CA GLU A 707 -19.59 -5.23 -11.65
C GLU A 707 -19.91 -4.76 -13.06
N GLU A 708 -18.90 -4.38 -13.85
CA GLU A 708 -19.05 -4.00 -15.26
C GLU A 708 -19.64 -5.13 -16.12
N LEU A 709 -19.42 -6.38 -15.74
CA LEU A 709 -19.98 -7.57 -16.41
C LEU A 709 -21.26 -8.09 -15.73
N GLY A 710 -21.78 -7.37 -14.74
CA GLY A 710 -23.01 -7.71 -14.03
C GLY A 710 -22.79 -8.70 -12.88
N GLY A 711 -21.61 -8.80 -12.35
CA GLY A 711 -21.28 -9.53 -11.13
C GLY A 711 -21.35 -8.68 -9.88
N LEU A 712 -21.06 -9.28 -8.72
CA LEU A 712 -21.05 -8.61 -7.42
C LEU A 712 -19.63 -8.21 -6.95
N GLY A 713 -18.59 -8.50 -7.75
CA GLY A 713 -17.23 -8.10 -7.49
C GLY A 713 -16.60 -8.67 -6.21
N LEU A 714 -17.03 -9.88 -5.79
CA LEU A 714 -16.46 -10.54 -4.60
C LEU A 714 -14.99 -10.88 -4.83
N ARG A 715 -14.10 -10.42 -3.96
CA ARG A 715 -12.67 -10.70 -4.04
C ARG A 715 -12.33 -12.11 -3.51
N ASN A 716 -11.38 -12.75 -4.20
CA ASN A 716 -10.80 -14.03 -3.80
C ASN A 716 -9.29 -13.88 -3.60
N PRO A 717 -8.84 -13.60 -2.38
CA PRO A 717 -7.42 -13.30 -2.10
C PRO A 717 -6.46 -14.47 -2.34
N ALA A 718 -6.97 -15.69 -2.58
CA ALA A 718 -6.13 -16.83 -2.93
C ALA A 718 -5.61 -16.77 -4.38
N ILE A 719 -6.27 -16.03 -5.27
CA ILE A 719 -5.93 -16.04 -6.70
C ILE A 719 -4.57 -15.41 -6.93
N SER A 720 -4.36 -14.18 -6.49
CA SER A 720 -3.10 -13.45 -6.74
C SER A 720 -1.85 -14.22 -6.28
N PRO A 721 -1.77 -14.77 -5.04
CA PRO A 721 -0.65 -15.62 -4.63
C PRO A 721 -0.55 -16.91 -5.48
N PHE A 722 -1.67 -17.53 -5.83
CA PHE A 722 -1.69 -18.74 -6.65
C PHE A 722 -1.11 -18.52 -8.05
N LEU A 723 -1.40 -17.38 -8.68
CA LEU A 723 -0.94 -17.06 -10.04
C LEU A 723 0.59 -17.01 -10.17
N VAL A 724 1.26 -16.60 -9.11
CA VAL A 724 2.74 -16.47 -9.09
C VAL A 724 3.46 -17.68 -8.50
N ARG A 725 2.73 -18.58 -7.81
CA ARG A 725 3.29 -19.72 -7.07
C ARG A 725 4.26 -20.56 -7.89
N ASN A 726 3.87 -20.95 -9.09
CA ASN A 726 4.66 -21.82 -9.96
C ASN A 726 5.84 -21.10 -10.67
N SER A 727 5.96 -19.80 -10.50
CA SER A 727 7.08 -18.99 -10.99
C SER A 727 8.19 -18.84 -9.95
N LEU A 728 7.93 -19.29 -8.71
CA LEU A 728 8.86 -19.24 -7.59
C LEU A 728 9.58 -20.58 -7.42
N GLU A 729 10.85 -20.54 -7.04
CA GLU A 729 11.57 -21.72 -6.56
C GLU A 729 11.06 -22.13 -5.17
N PRO A 730 11.13 -23.41 -4.82
CA PRO A 730 10.72 -23.89 -3.50
C PRO A 730 11.39 -23.15 -2.34
N SER A 731 12.65 -22.79 -2.51
CA SER A 731 13.43 -22.01 -1.52
C SER A 731 14.30 -20.96 -2.23
N PRO A 732 14.41 -19.75 -1.69
CA PRO A 732 15.30 -18.69 -2.21
C PRO A 732 16.78 -19.08 -2.15
N LEU A 733 17.16 -20.04 -1.30
CA LEU A 733 18.54 -20.54 -1.18
C LEU A 733 19.09 -21.12 -2.48
N LYS A 734 18.22 -21.60 -3.39
CA LYS A 734 18.63 -22.09 -4.70
C LYS A 734 19.28 -21.00 -5.54
N TYR A 735 18.72 -19.79 -5.57
CA TYR A 735 19.31 -18.66 -6.31
C TYR A 735 20.71 -18.31 -5.80
N ILE A 736 20.90 -18.40 -4.46
CA ILE A 736 22.19 -18.11 -3.83
C ILE A 736 23.20 -19.24 -4.14
N ALA A 737 22.78 -20.48 -4.06
CA ALA A 737 23.63 -21.63 -4.43
C ALA A 737 24.07 -21.57 -5.91
N ASP A 738 23.17 -21.23 -6.82
CA ASP A 738 23.48 -21.04 -8.25
C ASP A 738 24.48 -19.89 -8.46
N PHE A 739 24.35 -18.82 -7.68
CA PHE A 739 25.31 -17.72 -7.70
C PHE A 739 26.67 -18.16 -7.18
N GLN A 740 26.75 -18.82 -6.02
CA GLN A 740 28.01 -19.30 -5.43
C GLN A 740 28.74 -20.25 -6.37
N GLN A 741 28.01 -21.13 -7.04
CA GLN A 741 28.59 -22.03 -8.05
C GLN A 741 29.19 -21.23 -9.22
N LYS A 742 28.45 -20.30 -9.80
CA LYS A 742 28.93 -19.45 -10.91
C LYS A 742 30.11 -18.58 -10.50
N GLU A 743 30.11 -18.05 -9.29
CA GLU A 743 31.20 -17.26 -8.74
C GLU A 743 32.47 -18.10 -8.57
N MET A 744 32.32 -19.34 -8.05
CA MET A 744 33.44 -20.28 -7.94
C MET A 744 33.97 -20.72 -9.30
N ASP A 745 33.10 -21.01 -10.27
CA ASP A 745 33.50 -21.36 -11.63
C ASP A 745 34.29 -20.21 -12.29
N GLN A 746 33.86 -18.98 -12.09
CA GLN A 746 34.57 -17.80 -12.59
C GLN A 746 35.97 -17.65 -11.93
N TYR A 747 36.07 -17.85 -10.63
CA TYR A 747 37.33 -17.84 -9.90
C TYR A 747 38.29 -18.93 -10.41
N LEU A 748 37.79 -20.16 -10.55
CA LEU A 748 38.59 -21.28 -11.04
C LEU A 748 39.10 -21.07 -12.49
N GLN A 749 38.24 -20.46 -13.32
CA GLN A 749 38.66 -20.11 -14.69
C GLN A 749 39.78 -19.05 -14.70
N LEU A 750 39.68 -18.01 -13.86
CA LEU A 750 40.71 -16.98 -13.70
C LEU A 750 42.01 -17.57 -13.15
N LYS A 751 41.93 -18.46 -12.16
CA LYS A 751 43.03 -19.19 -11.59
C LYS A 751 43.74 -20.05 -12.65
N LYS A 752 42.98 -20.76 -13.49
CA LYS A 752 43.49 -21.54 -14.62
C LYS A 752 44.20 -20.63 -15.62
N ASN A 753 43.57 -19.56 -16.05
CA ASN A 753 44.16 -18.59 -16.99
C ASN A 753 45.48 -18.03 -16.47
N PHE A 754 45.59 -17.74 -15.18
CA PHE A 754 46.84 -17.28 -14.55
C PHE A 754 47.92 -18.38 -14.55
N SER A 755 47.54 -19.63 -14.26
CA SER A 755 48.48 -20.76 -14.27
C SER A 755 49.07 -21.08 -15.67
N GLU A 756 48.28 -20.79 -16.70
CA GLU A 756 48.69 -20.98 -18.11
C GLU A 756 49.58 -19.85 -18.68
N LEU A 757 49.73 -18.74 -17.90
CA LEU A 757 50.66 -17.65 -18.32
C LEU A 757 52.11 -18.09 -18.32
N THR A 758 52.81 -17.71 -19.36
CA THR A 758 54.28 -17.93 -19.43
C THR A 758 54.99 -17.07 -18.38
N GLN A 759 56.19 -17.51 -17.95
CA GLN A 759 57.00 -16.73 -17.00
C GLN A 759 57.33 -15.33 -17.53
N ALA A 760 57.53 -15.16 -18.83
CA ALA A 760 57.73 -13.88 -19.48
C ALA A 760 56.47 -12.98 -19.33
N ALA A 761 55.25 -13.54 -19.50
CA ALA A 761 54.01 -12.78 -19.31
C ALA A 761 53.77 -12.39 -17.85
N LYS A 762 54.05 -13.27 -16.89
CA LYS A 762 54.01 -12.97 -15.46
C LYS A 762 55.01 -11.85 -15.08
N THR A 763 56.25 -11.95 -15.61
CA THR A 763 57.27 -10.91 -15.36
C THR A 763 56.85 -9.57 -15.96
N ASN A 764 56.32 -9.53 -17.17
CA ASN A 764 55.80 -8.32 -17.80
C ASN A 764 54.66 -7.68 -16.99
N ARG A 765 53.70 -8.51 -16.52
CA ARG A 765 52.66 -7.97 -15.63
C ARG A 765 53.21 -7.43 -14.33
N TYR A 766 54.16 -8.13 -13.72
CA TYR A 766 54.81 -7.68 -12.50
C TYR A 766 55.53 -6.33 -12.72
N THR A 767 56.33 -6.20 -13.76
CA THR A 767 57.05 -4.96 -14.08
C THR A 767 56.10 -3.80 -14.39
N ARG A 768 54.99 -4.11 -15.05
CA ARG A 768 54.01 -3.08 -15.42
C ARG A 768 53.20 -2.53 -14.24
N PHE A 769 52.83 -3.36 -13.29
CA PHE A 769 51.91 -2.99 -12.21
C PHE A 769 52.55 -2.87 -10.83
N MET A 770 53.86 -3.27 -10.70
CA MET A 770 54.63 -3.28 -9.48
C MET A 770 55.95 -2.55 -9.63
N SER A 771 56.00 -1.50 -10.47
CA SER A 771 57.27 -0.88 -10.92
C SER A 771 58.01 -0.08 -9.87
N ASP A 772 57.41 0.30 -8.77
CA ASP A 772 58.05 1.08 -7.69
C ASP A 772 58.67 0.15 -6.65
N GLU A 773 59.97 0.32 -6.39
CA GLU A 773 60.67 -0.49 -5.40
C GLU A 773 60.15 -0.35 -3.97
N GLU A 774 59.47 0.74 -3.66
CA GLU A 774 58.86 1.00 -2.35
C GLU A 774 57.50 0.33 -2.16
N ASN A 775 56.79 -0.04 -3.23
CA ASN A 775 55.46 -0.61 -3.23
C ASN A 775 55.42 -2.06 -3.76
N ARG A 776 56.10 -2.99 -3.11
CA ARG A 776 56.05 -4.42 -3.50
C ARG A 776 54.92 -5.14 -2.81
N TYR A 777 53.73 -5.03 -3.38
CA TYR A 777 52.49 -5.65 -2.82
C TYR A 777 52.42 -7.18 -3.00
N ILE A 778 53.37 -7.83 -3.72
CA ILE A 778 53.42 -9.26 -3.93
C ILE A 778 54.81 -9.78 -3.54
N SER A 779 54.83 -10.72 -2.59
CA SER A 779 56.08 -11.36 -2.19
C SER A 779 56.65 -12.25 -3.33
N ARG A 780 57.97 -12.53 -3.29
CA ARG A 780 58.60 -13.43 -4.29
C ARG A 780 57.95 -14.83 -4.27
N HIS A 781 57.46 -15.29 -3.09
CA HIS A 781 56.80 -16.60 -2.95
C HIS A 781 55.40 -16.61 -3.55
N ASP A 782 54.67 -15.48 -3.55
CA ASP A 782 53.30 -15.43 -4.04
C ASP A 782 53.17 -15.13 -5.51
N ARG A 783 54.31 -14.92 -6.26
CA ARG A 783 54.28 -14.60 -7.68
C ARG A 783 53.70 -15.71 -8.58
N ASP A 784 53.82 -16.95 -8.12
CA ASP A 784 53.35 -18.12 -8.90
C ASP A 784 52.06 -18.68 -8.39
N THR A 785 51.57 -18.20 -7.23
CA THR A 785 50.34 -18.63 -6.60
C THR A 785 49.24 -17.59 -6.84
N PHE A 786 48.13 -18.01 -7.43
CA PHE A 786 46.96 -17.13 -7.64
C PHE A 786 46.38 -16.66 -6.32
N MET A 787 45.79 -15.45 -6.27
CA MET A 787 45.18 -14.88 -5.07
C MET A 787 44.12 -15.81 -4.46
N PRO A 788 43.91 -15.84 -3.13
CA PRO A 788 42.87 -16.62 -2.48
C PRO A 788 41.46 -16.18 -2.92
N PHE A 789 40.49 -17.08 -2.79
CA PHE A 789 39.09 -16.80 -3.12
C PHE A 789 38.51 -15.63 -2.30
N GLU A 790 38.82 -15.57 -1.03
CA GLU A 790 38.39 -14.52 -0.10
C GLU A 790 38.90 -13.14 -0.53
N GLU A 791 40.15 -13.06 -1.01
CA GLU A 791 40.71 -11.83 -1.56
C GLU A 791 40.01 -11.45 -2.86
N TRP A 792 39.85 -12.41 -3.78
CA TRP A 792 39.19 -12.18 -5.05
C TRP A 792 37.76 -11.76 -4.92
N SER A 793 37.01 -12.26 -3.94
CA SER A 793 35.57 -11.98 -3.72
C SER A 793 35.32 -10.79 -2.79
N ARG A 794 36.37 -10.16 -2.23
CA ARG A 794 36.26 -9.08 -1.22
C ARG A 794 35.40 -7.92 -1.69
N PHE A 795 35.53 -7.51 -2.93
CA PHE A 795 34.86 -6.33 -3.48
C PHE A 795 33.59 -6.68 -4.28
N ARG A 796 32.90 -7.77 -3.91
CA ARG A 796 31.70 -8.22 -4.65
C ARG A 796 30.56 -7.21 -4.59
N TRP A 797 30.40 -6.49 -3.49
CA TRP A 797 29.40 -5.45 -3.34
C TRP A 797 29.58 -4.32 -4.35
N SER A 798 30.79 -3.89 -4.55
CA SER A 798 31.11 -2.76 -5.43
C SER A 798 31.30 -3.15 -6.90
N HIS A 799 31.81 -4.39 -7.19
CA HIS A 799 32.31 -4.72 -8.53
C HIS A 799 31.79 -6.04 -9.11
N SER A 800 30.93 -6.82 -8.43
CA SER A 800 30.44 -8.09 -8.98
C SER A 800 29.08 -7.94 -9.68
N SER A 801 29.07 -8.02 -11.02
CA SER A 801 27.85 -8.06 -11.81
C SER A 801 27.02 -9.33 -11.58
N LEU A 802 27.64 -10.45 -11.20
CA LEU A 802 26.93 -11.68 -10.82
C LEU A 802 26.17 -11.47 -9.51
N PHE A 803 26.80 -10.82 -8.54
CA PHE A 803 26.17 -10.52 -7.27
C PHE A 803 25.05 -9.47 -7.41
N PHE A 804 25.25 -8.48 -8.27
CA PHE A 804 24.17 -7.55 -8.64
C PHE A 804 22.94 -8.28 -9.19
N LYS A 805 23.13 -9.23 -10.12
CA LYS A 805 22.03 -10.01 -10.69
C LYS A 805 21.32 -10.87 -9.66
N LEU A 806 22.03 -11.47 -8.70
CA LEU A 806 21.44 -12.19 -7.60
C LEU A 806 20.59 -11.25 -6.72
N TYR A 807 21.18 -10.13 -6.33
CA TYR A 807 20.55 -9.16 -5.42
C TYR A 807 19.25 -8.58 -6.01
N ALA A 808 19.28 -8.20 -7.28
CA ALA A 808 18.09 -7.77 -8.01
C ALA A 808 17.07 -8.91 -8.12
N LYS A 809 17.53 -10.12 -8.50
CA LYS A 809 16.64 -11.29 -8.66
C LYS A 809 15.88 -11.65 -7.39
N LEU A 810 16.51 -11.56 -6.24
CA LEU A 810 15.85 -11.87 -4.96
C LEU A 810 14.71 -10.88 -4.64
N GLN A 811 14.81 -9.64 -5.09
CA GLN A 811 13.78 -8.62 -4.90
C GLN A 811 12.66 -8.66 -5.95
N ASP A 812 12.85 -9.40 -7.05
CA ASP A 812 11.84 -9.51 -8.11
C ASP A 812 10.54 -10.14 -7.60
N VAL A 813 9.44 -9.58 -8.07
CA VAL A 813 8.11 -10.16 -7.97
C VAL A 813 7.84 -10.94 -9.26
N PRO A 814 7.47 -12.22 -9.18
CA PRO A 814 7.23 -13.00 -10.37
C PRO A 814 5.98 -12.56 -11.12
N ASP A 815 6.02 -12.62 -12.45
CA ASP A 815 4.86 -12.35 -13.28
C ASP A 815 3.74 -13.38 -13.04
N ALA A 816 2.52 -12.90 -12.99
CA ALA A 816 1.32 -13.72 -12.88
C ALA A 816 1.12 -14.58 -14.16
N LYS A 817 0.87 -15.87 -13.99
CA LYS A 817 0.53 -16.77 -15.09
C LYS A 817 -0.97 -16.85 -15.30
N GLY A 818 -1.46 -16.14 -16.30
CA GLY A 818 -2.88 -16.14 -16.65
C GLY A 818 -3.36 -17.41 -17.35
N ILE A 819 -4.69 -17.54 -17.48
CA ILE A 819 -5.36 -18.58 -18.27
C ILE A 819 -5.37 -18.19 -19.76
N GLN A 820 -5.15 -19.16 -20.63
CA GLN A 820 -5.41 -18.98 -22.06
C GLN A 820 -6.90 -19.25 -22.36
N THR A 821 -7.53 -18.37 -23.08
CA THR A 821 -8.93 -18.51 -23.50
C THR A 821 -9.03 -18.94 -24.98
N THR A 822 -10.17 -19.53 -25.34
CA THR A 822 -10.47 -19.82 -26.75
C THR A 822 -10.67 -18.51 -27.55
N ASN A 823 -10.48 -18.59 -28.87
CA ASN A 823 -10.71 -17.43 -29.75
C ASN A 823 -12.15 -16.88 -29.64
N GLU A 824 -13.12 -17.76 -29.45
CA GLU A 824 -14.53 -17.39 -29.30
C GLU A 824 -14.72 -16.52 -28.04
N VAL A 825 -14.25 -16.98 -26.90
CA VAL A 825 -14.31 -16.24 -25.63
C VAL A 825 -13.53 -14.93 -25.72
N SER A 826 -12.34 -14.95 -26.30
CA SER A 826 -11.52 -13.73 -26.50
C SER A 826 -12.21 -12.70 -27.36
N ASN A 827 -12.90 -13.11 -28.43
CA ASN A 827 -13.64 -12.20 -29.30
C ASN A 827 -14.89 -11.65 -28.58
N ALA A 828 -15.60 -12.49 -27.84
CA ALA A 828 -16.77 -12.05 -27.05
C ALA A 828 -16.36 -11.04 -25.94
N LEU A 829 -15.25 -11.29 -25.27
CA LEU A 829 -14.71 -10.36 -24.26
C LEU A 829 -14.31 -9.01 -24.85
N ARG A 830 -13.61 -8.98 -26.00
CA ARG A 830 -13.23 -7.72 -26.67
C ARG A 830 -14.43 -6.83 -27.07
N GLN A 831 -15.59 -7.43 -27.32
CA GLN A 831 -16.80 -6.66 -27.65
C GLN A 831 -17.40 -5.95 -26.42
N VAL A 832 -17.26 -6.52 -25.23
CA VAL A 832 -17.84 -6.00 -23.99
C VAL A 832 -16.83 -5.20 -23.17
N LEU A 833 -15.58 -5.68 -23.12
CA LEU A 833 -14.44 -5.07 -22.46
C LEU A 833 -13.33 -4.77 -23.47
N PRO A 834 -13.37 -3.62 -24.16
CA PRO A 834 -12.34 -3.27 -25.16
C PRO A 834 -10.93 -3.21 -24.59
N ASN A 835 -10.81 -2.85 -23.32
CA ASN A 835 -9.54 -2.81 -22.60
C ASN A 835 -9.54 -3.80 -21.42
N ILE A 836 -9.40 -5.10 -21.72
CA ILE A 836 -9.29 -6.14 -20.68
C ILE A 836 -8.04 -5.98 -19.80
N ASN A 837 -7.05 -5.21 -20.25
CA ASN A 837 -5.82 -4.95 -19.50
C ASN A 837 -6.02 -3.90 -18.38
N SER A 838 -7.19 -3.23 -18.32
CA SER A 838 -7.54 -2.37 -17.18
C SER A 838 -7.96 -3.19 -15.95
N LEU A 839 -8.31 -4.46 -16.12
CA LEU A 839 -8.60 -5.36 -15.00
C LEU A 839 -7.30 -5.78 -14.32
N ASP A 840 -7.32 -5.91 -13.01
CA ASP A 840 -6.21 -6.49 -12.25
C ASP A 840 -6.04 -8.00 -12.58
N ASP A 841 -4.96 -8.61 -12.11
CA ASP A 841 -4.64 -10.00 -12.43
C ASP A 841 -5.68 -10.98 -11.87
N GLU A 842 -6.26 -10.68 -10.69
CA GLU A 842 -7.33 -11.46 -10.06
C GLU A 842 -8.61 -11.40 -10.90
N GLU A 843 -9.06 -10.23 -11.24
CA GLU A 843 -10.27 -10.01 -12.04
C GLU A 843 -10.13 -10.62 -13.44
N ARG A 844 -8.98 -10.46 -14.06
CA ARG A 844 -8.66 -11.06 -15.37
C ARG A 844 -8.71 -12.59 -15.29
N TRP A 845 -8.15 -13.18 -14.22
CA TRP A 845 -8.23 -14.61 -13.99
C TRP A 845 -9.68 -15.07 -13.83
N ILE A 846 -10.46 -14.40 -13.00
CA ILE A 846 -11.89 -14.68 -12.76
C ILE A 846 -12.68 -14.62 -14.06
N VAL A 847 -12.50 -13.54 -14.83
CA VAL A 847 -13.20 -13.37 -16.11
C VAL A 847 -12.85 -14.51 -17.06
N HIS A 848 -11.58 -14.85 -17.20
CA HIS A 848 -11.16 -15.94 -18.09
C HIS A 848 -11.65 -17.31 -17.62
N MET A 849 -11.72 -17.54 -16.32
CA MET A 849 -12.17 -18.81 -15.75
C MET A 849 -13.66 -19.05 -16.00
N TYR A 850 -14.51 -18.05 -15.79
CA TYR A 850 -15.96 -18.19 -15.86
C TYR A 850 -16.54 -17.82 -17.24
N ALA A 851 -15.84 -17.06 -18.08
CA ALA A 851 -16.37 -16.63 -19.39
C ALA A 851 -16.85 -17.78 -20.29
N PRO A 852 -16.22 -18.97 -20.37
CA PRO A 852 -16.73 -20.07 -21.17
C PRO A 852 -18.12 -20.56 -20.74
N GLU A 853 -18.31 -20.68 -19.43
CA GLU A 853 -19.61 -21.07 -18.84
C GLU A 853 -20.67 -20.00 -19.03
N VAL A 854 -20.30 -18.75 -18.76
CA VAL A 854 -21.20 -17.59 -18.93
C VAL A 854 -21.60 -17.44 -20.39
N LEU A 855 -20.68 -17.57 -21.33
CA LEU A 855 -20.98 -17.51 -22.77
C LEU A 855 -21.99 -18.60 -23.17
N LYS A 856 -21.77 -19.83 -22.71
CA LYS A 856 -22.67 -20.96 -22.99
C LYS A 856 -24.05 -20.76 -22.39
N ASN A 857 -24.16 -20.39 -21.12
CA ASN A 857 -25.40 -20.38 -20.36
C ASN A 857 -26.20 -19.09 -20.53
N TYR A 858 -25.54 -17.96 -20.88
CA TYR A 858 -26.15 -16.63 -20.97
C TYR A 858 -26.07 -16.02 -22.36
N GLY A 859 -25.44 -16.70 -23.33
CA GLY A 859 -25.35 -16.23 -24.73
C GLY A 859 -24.48 -14.99 -24.92
N GLY A 860 -23.60 -14.70 -23.98
CA GLY A 860 -22.63 -13.59 -23.98
C GLY A 860 -21.80 -13.64 -22.71
N VAL A 861 -20.74 -12.83 -22.62
CA VAL A 861 -19.82 -12.81 -21.49
C VAL A 861 -20.28 -11.88 -20.34
N SER A 862 -21.45 -11.23 -20.45
CA SER A 862 -22.05 -10.47 -19.36
C SER A 862 -23.20 -11.27 -18.72
N LEU A 863 -23.26 -11.28 -17.39
CA LEU A 863 -24.34 -11.88 -16.63
C LEU A 863 -25.61 -11.02 -16.64
N VAL A 864 -25.44 -9.71 -16.52
CA VAL A 864 -26.52 -8.73 -16.56
C VAL A 864 -26.16 -7.65 -17.59
N ASP A 865 -27.09 -7.29 -18.45
CA ASP A 865 -26.87 -6.24 -19.44
C ASP A 865 -26.84 -4.87 -18.73
N LYS A 866 -25.87 -3.99 -19.07
CA LYS A 866 -25.68 -2.65 -18.47
C LYS A 866 -26.96 -1.80 -18.43
N LYS A 867 -27.85 -1.96 -19.41
CA LYS A 867 -29.13 -1.23 -19.45
C LYS A 867 -30.08 -1.56 -18.27
N TYR A 868 -29.92 -2.73 -17.67
CA TYR A 868 -30.72 -3.17 -16.52
C TYR A 868 -30.07 -2.82 -15.19
N LEU A 869 -28.75 -2.55 -15.16
CA LEU A 869 -28.05 -2.15 -13.96
C LEU A 869 -28.40 -0.70 -13.58
N PRO A 870 -28.67 -0.42 -12.30
CA PRO A 870 -28.89 0.95 -11.80
C PRO A 870 -27.55 1.66 -11.56
N VAL A 871 -26.84 1.97 -12.64
CA VAL A 871 -25.47 2.49 -12.63
C VAL A 871 -25.32 3.76 -11.77
N GLY A 872 -26.36 4.61 -11.72
CA GLY A 872 -26.33 5.83 -10.90
C GLY A 872 -26.29 5.55 -9.39
N VAL A 873 -27.08 4.58 -8.93
CA VAL A 873 -27.05 4.17 -7.51
C VAL A 873 -25.77 3.42 -7.19
N MET A 874 -25.29 2.57 -8.09
CA MET A 874 -24.00 1.87 -7.93
C MET A 874 -22.85 2.87 -7.78
N ALA A 875 -22.82 3.95 -8.56
CA ALA A 875 -21.80 4.99 -8.45
C ALA A 875 -21.87 5.73 -7.10
N MET A 876 -23.05 6.12 -6.67
CA MET A 876 -23.26 6.77 -5.35
C MET A 876 -22.82 5.88 -4.20
N VAL A 877 -23.04 4.60 -4.34
CA VAL A 877 -22.70 3.62 -3.34
C VAL A 877 -21.18 3.35 -3.33
N LYS A 878 -20.52 3.39 -4.47
CA LYS A 878 -19.04 3.32 -4.56
C LYS A 878 -18.37 4.52 -3.87
N GLU A 879 -19.00 5.70 -3.93
CA GLU A 879 -18.49 6.91 -3.25
C GLU A 879 -18.63 6.87 -1.72
N LYS A 880 -19.58 6.09 -1.18
CA LYS A 880 -19.68 5.87 0.28
C LYS A 880 -18.60 4.89 0.73
N ARG A 881 -17.56 5.40 1.37
CA ARG A 881 -16.50 4.55 1.97
C ARG A 881 -17.10 3.68 3.07
N VAL A 882 -16.76 2.40 3.07
CA VAL A 882 -17.05 1.52 4.23
C VAL A 882 -16.18 2.00 5.38
N LYS A 883 -16.78 2.62 6.38
CA LYS A 883 -16.08 3.00 7.60
C LYS A 883 -15.70 1.73 8.35
N TRP A 884 -14.43 1.45 8.43
CA TRP A 884 -13.88 0.39 9.24
C TRP A 884 -14.05 0.76 10.72
N GLN A 885 -14.83 -0.02 11.42
CA GLN A 885 -14.77 -0.05 12.87
C GLN A 885 -14.08 -1.36 13.27
N MET A 886 -12.77 -1.41 13.24
CA MET A 886 -12.07 -2.47 13.95
C MET A 886 -12.19 -2.19 15.43
N VAL A 887 -12.97 -2.98 16.09
CA VAL A 887 -13.06 -3.00 17.56
C VAL A 887 -11.93 -3.91 18.04
N LEU A 888 -10.87 -3.33 18.56
CA LEU A 888 -9.83 -4.09 19.26
C LEU A 888 -10.29 -4.50 20.65
#